data_f66c0fbc4b0d9312469f20d345a22fc9
#
_entry.id   f66c0fbc4b0d9312469f20d345a22fc9
#
_cell.length_a   1.000
_cell.length_b   1.000
_cell.length_c   1.000
_cell.angle_alpha   90.00
_cell.angle_beta   90.00
_cell.angle_gamma   90.00
#
_symmetry.space_group_name_H-M   'P 1'
#
loop_
_entity.id
_entity.type
_entity.pdbx_description
1 polymer ?
#
loop_
_entity_poly.entity_id
_entity_poly.type
_entity_poly.pdbx_seq_one_letter_code
_entity_poly.pdbx_strand_id
1 'polypeptide(L)'
;MPKTISSLFRVICAGTLLASCAAAQSTAPAVRPAPVSNAKPDPNSPAQIGRTHLTRSLDKVAAGFTASRAASVALIRTRVEAEDRQTMVRKQILALIGTLPERRPLNARVLGSTQADGFQIKKILFDSQPNFPVTALLYLPDGQQAGSKHPAILITPGHYSESKAIDYNTAALFARNGFVVLSYDPIGQGERLQYPDPANPGASLASRPTGEHGEASLQPMLIGDAFARYVLWDAMRGIDYLSQLPEVDSHRIGALGCSGGGAISALAGALDKRVAAIGVACYITSFDTLLPAIGPQDGEQSIPRFISYGFDFPDWIELAAPRPYAVISTYSDMFPFAGARSSVIEARRFYSLFDSASAGKPVGHGAPAVPPTPTGPALNADTTNKVPPTAALQFITGPGSHAALAPIMEDILSFFMRNLEPGAAGLRPLLPPPITGRATGPNSAPAGLPKDALQVTPTGQVLTSYPNSETVFTLNKKRAARIIPASHTVMTGGQLAAAIRKGTGAEIQPGESKPKAEMLLAKTGPLVLPSDAGTDLQGELSVPSGTGRHPAVLLLVPDSIRADSTIARANRAQFDTLAAAGNVVLAITPRPSPPGTDDMKSPILGPFYLLSLRADLVNRSLIGLRVDDTIRAVDYLASRADVDPGKITAVASGHMGLVLLHAAVLDSRLKHITVDHVLTSYRSLIDAPLPIGAPEDVLPGVLWRYDIPDLVHFLGTRLTRIYPLQGTDDLSQSSTPLKTLAGPAK
;
A
#
# COMPACT_ATOMS: atom_id res chain seq x y z
N MET A 1 -37.86 80.71 -11.04
CA MET A 1 -38.80 79.56 -11.17
C MET A 1 -38.17 78.47 -12.01
N PRO A 2 -38.49 77.23 -11.83
CA PRO A 2 -37.64 76.29 -11.07
C PRO A 2 -37.17 75.15 -11.97
N LYS A 3 -36.40 74.19 -11.34
CA LYS A 3 -36.06 72.80 -11.78
C LYS A 3 -34.95 72.79 -12.83
N THR A 4 -33.84 72.06 -12.65
CA THR A 4 -33.74 70.71 -12.14
C THR A 4 -32.29 70.43 -11.79
N ILE A 5 -32.09 70.04 -10.57
CA ILE A 5 -30.90 69.28 -10.10
C ILE A 5 -31.20 67.81 -10.38
N SER A 6 -30.49 67.17 -11.28
CA SER A 6 -30.37 65.69 -11.29
C SER A 6 -29.58 65.24 -12.53
N SER A 7 -28.27 65.18 -12.44
CA SER A 7 -27.43 64.32 -13.30
C SER A 7 -25.93 64.56 -13.04
N LEU A 8 -25.51 64.38 -11.78
CA LEU A 8 -24.07 64.39 -11.45
C LEU A 8 -23.75 63.38 -10.32
N PHE A 9 -24.35 62.23 -10.42
CA PHE A 9 -24.03 61.10 -9.45
C PHE A 9 -24.08 59.74 -10.11
N ARG A 10 -23.41 59.57 -11.27
CA ARG A 10 -23.25 58.24 -11.91
C ARG A 10 -21.98 58.09 -12.73
N VAL A 11 -20.84 58.57 -12.32
CA VAL A 11 -19.55 58.27 -12.97
C VAL A 11 -18.39 58.29 -11.95
N ILE A 12 -18.54 57.83 -10.73
CA ILE A 12 -17.41 57.54 -9.84
C ILE A 12 -17.82 56.32 -8.99
N CYS A 13 -17.87 55.12 -9.57
CA CYS A 13 -17.88 53.84 -8.88
C CYS A 13 -17.66 52.68 -9.87
N ALA A 14 -16.68 52.81 -10.76
CA ALA A 14 -16.27 51.72 -11.66
C ALA A 14 -14.76 51.73 -11.88
N GLY A 15 -14.00 51.80 -10.81
CA GLY A 15 -12.55 51.95 -10.95
C GLY A 15 -11.71 51.54 -9.74
N THR A 16 -12.23 50.68 -8.85
CA THR A 16 -11.40 50.14 -7.75
C THR A 16 -11.97 48.83 -7.19
N LEU A 17 -12.06 47.80 -8.02
CA LEU A 17 -12.40 46.45 -7.56
C LEU A 17 -11.75 45.37 -8.49
N LEU A 18 -10.47 45.56 -8.77
CA LEU A 18 -9.64 44.57 -9.47
C LEU A 18 -8.22 44.56 -8.86
N ALA A 19 -8.14 44.38 -7.57
CA ALA A 19 -6.87 43.99 -6.93
C ALA A 19 -7.18 43.48 -5.52
N SER A 20 -7.38 42.20 -5.37
CA SER A 20 -7.12 41.36 -4.17
C SER A 20 -8.03 40.14 -4.15
N CYS A 21 -7.90 39.29 -5.19
CA CYS A 21 -8.07 37.84 -5.04
C CYS A 21 -6.69 37.19 -4.99
N ALA A 22 -5.83 37.67 -4.08
CA ALA A 22 -4.77 36.86 -3.56
C ALA A 22 -5.44 35.80 -2.67
N ALA A 23 -5.39 34.55 -3.10
CA ALA A 23 -5.86 33.41 -2.36
C ALA A 23 -5.28 33.46 -0.95
N ALA A 24 -6.10 33.74 0.04
CA ALA A 24 -5.84 33.36 1.42
C ALA A 24 -5.87 31.82 1.41
N GLN A 25 -4.72 31.20 1.23
CA GLN A 25 -4.52 29.83 1.66
C GLN A 25 -4.77 29.85 3.16
N SER A 26 -5.90 29.31 3.57
CA SER A 26 -6.20 29.02 4.95
C SER A 26 -5.10 28.09 5.45
N THR A 27 -4.12 28.62 6.17
CA THR A 27 -3.20 27.86 6.99
C THR A 27 -3.96 27.43 8.23
N ALA A 28 -4.83 26.41 8.08
CA ALA A 28 -5.26 25.66 9.23
C ALA A 28 -3.98 25.04 9.87
N PRO A 29 -3.78 25.18 11.18
CA PRO A 29 -2.63 24.57 11.83
C PRO A 29 -2.66 23.07 11.54
N ALA A 30 -1.53 22.51 11.09
CA ALA A 30 -1.38 21.08 10.87
C ALA A 30 -1.78 20.35 12.15
N VAL A 31 -2.87 19.60 12.11
CA VAL A 31 -3.35 18.81 13.24
C VAL A 31 -2.30 17.74 13.49
N ARG A 32 -1.54 17.88 14.58
CA ARG A 32 -0.64 16.82 15.01
C ARG A 32 -1.48 15.71 15.63
N PRO A 33 -1.34 14.46 15.19
CA PRO A 33 -2.01 13.35 15.84
C PRO A 33 -1.63 13.31 17.33
N ALA A 34 -2.58 12.98 18.18
CA ALA A 34 -2.31 12.80 19.62
C ALA A 34 -1.18 11.77 19.80
N PRO A 35 -0.29 11.95 20.80
CA PRO A 35 0.76 10.99 21.06
C PRO A 35 0.13 9.61 21.34
N VAL A 36 0.48 8.65 20.51
CA VAL A 36 0.01 7.27 20.68
C VAL A 36 0.78 6.64 21.82
N SER A 37 0.05 5.93 22.69
CA SER A 37 0.67 5.17 23.78
C SER A 37 1.62 4.11 23.18
N ASN A 38 2.88 4.10 23.63
CA ASN A 38 3.86 3.08 23.25
C ASN A 38 3.69 1.77 24.07
N ALA A 39 2.60 1.61 24.78
CA ALA A 39 2.32 0.40 25.52
C ALA A 39 2.03 -0.76 24.56
N LYS A 40 2.79 -1.83 24.65
CA LYS A 40 2.50 -3.05 23.90
C LYS A 40 1.12 -3.58 24.30
N PRO A 41 0.30 -4.03 23.33
CA PRO A 41 -0.98 -4.64 23.63
C PRO A 41 -0.78 -5.91 24.45
N ASP A 42 -1.69 -6.16 25.39
CA ASP A 42 -1.73 -7.44 26.08
C ASP A 42 -2.06 -8.56 25.07
N PRO A 43 -1.12 -9.50 24.81
CA PRO A 43 -1.34 -10.57 23.85
C PRO A 43 -2.51 -11.49 24.22
N ASN A 44 -2.93 -11.48 25.48
CA ASN A 44 -4.04 -12.28 25.98
C ASN A 44 -5.37 -11.51 25.99
N SER A 45 -5.39 -10.25 25.58
CA SER A 45 -6.65 -9.50 25.45
C SER A 45 -7.55 -10.12 24.37
N PRO A 46 -8.89 -10.17 24.58
CA PRO A 46 -9.81 -10.67 23.56
C PRO A 46 -9.66 -9.98 22.20
N ALA A 47 -9.35 -8.67 22.19
CA ALA A 47 -9.10 -7.89 20.99
C ALA A 47 -7.87 -8.39 20.25
N GLN A 48 -6.75 -8.62 20.93
CA GLN A 48 -5.51 -9.10 20.31
C GLN A 48 -5.64 -10.55 19.84
N ILE A 49 -6.33 -11.40 20.58
CA ILE A 49 -6.64 -12.77 20.18
C ILE A 49 -7.49 -12.76 18.90
N GLY A 50 -8.56 -11.98 18.86
CA GLY A 50 -9.42 -11.84 17.67
C GLY A 50 -8.65 -11.34 16.45
N ARG A 51 -7.77 -10.34 16.62
CA ARG A 51 -6.90 -9.83 15.57
C ARG A 51 -5.95 -10.91 15.03
N THR A 52 -5.33 -11.68 15.93
CA THR A 52 -4.43 -12.79 15.55
C THR A 52 -5.18 -13.86 14.76
N HIS A 53 -6.39 -14.22 15.16
CA HIS A 53 -7.22 -15.17 14.44
C HIS A 53 -7.59 -14.66 13.05
N LEU A 54 -8.03 -13.41 12.92
CA LEU A 54 -8.33 -12.80 11.63
C LEU A 54 -7.11 -12.77 10.71
N THR A 55 -5.94 -12.38 11.23
CA THR A 55 -4.68 -12.39 10.50
C THR A 55 -4.37 -13.78 9.94
N ARG A 56 -4.44 -14.82 10.79
CA ARG A 56 -4.22 -16.22 10.37
C ARG A 56 -5.25 -16.70 9.34
N SER A 57 -6.50 -16.25 9.47
CA SER A 57 -7.55 -16.57 8.49
C SER A 57 -7.24 -15.99 7.12
N LEU A 58 -6.84 -14.71 7.06
CA LEU A 58 -6.44 -14.07 5.81
C LEU A 58 -5.19 -14.74 5.21
N ASP A 59 -4.21 -15.14 6.04
CA ASP A 59 -3.02 -15.87 5.60
C ASP A 59 -3.40 -17.24 5.01
N LYS A 60 -4.37 -17.95 5.59
CA LYS A 60 -4.88 -19.20 5.04
C LYS A 60 -5.56 -19.01 3.68
N VAL A 61 -6.33 -17.91 3.51
CA VAL A 61 -6.91 -17.56 2.21
C VAL A 61 -5.80 -17.27 1.19
N ALA A 62 -4.78 -16.49 1.58
CA ALA A 62 -3.62 -16.21 0.74
C ALA A 62 -2.91 -17.50 0.31
N ALA A 63 -2.63 -18.41 1.26
CA ALA A 63 -1.99 -19.71 0.99
C ALA A 63 -2.80 -20.57 -0.01
N GLY A 64 -4.13 -20.49 -0.01
CA GLY A 64 -4.97 -21.15 -1.00
C GLY A 64 -4.73 -20.61 -2.42
N PHE A 65 -4.59 -19.29 -2.57
CA PHE A 65 -4.31 -18.67 -3.86
C PHE A 65 -2.88 -18.95 -4.34
N THR A 66 -1.88 -18.86 -3.46
CA THR A 66 -0.47 -19.15 -3.81
C THR A 66 -0.27 -20.61 -4.20
N ALA A 67 -0.91 -21.54 -3.50
CA ALA A 67 -0.89 -22.96 -3.86
C ALA A 67 -1.53 -23.22 -5.24
N SER A 68 -2.69 -22.61 -5.54
CA SER A 68 -3.35 -22.71 -6.83
C SER A 68 -2.50 -22.14 -7.96
N ARG A 69 -1.82 -21.01 -7.70
CA ARG A 69 -0.85 -20.41 -8.62
C ARG A 69 0.32 -21.36 -8.89
N ALA A 70 0.96 -21.86 -7.84
CA ALA A 70 2.10 -22.78 -7.97
C ALA A 70 1.73 -24.03 -8.77
N ALA A 71 0.55 -24.60 -8.53
CA ALA A 71 0.04 -25.72 -9.32
C ALA A 71 -0.13 -25.37 -10.81
N SER A 72 -0.64 -24.18 -11.12
CA SER A 72 -0.81 -23.71 -12.50
C SER A 72 0.54 -23.48 -13.20
N VAL A 73 1.50 -22.85 -12.52
CA VAL A 73 2.86 -22.67 -13.05
C VAL A 73 3.57 -23.99 -13.26
N ALA A 74 3.35 -24.96 -12.37
CA ALA A 74 3.88 -26.29 -12.49
C ALA A 74 3.42 -27.05 -13.76
N LEU A 75 2.33 -26.67 -14.39
CA LEU A 75 1.83 -27.27 -15.64
C LEU A 75 2.53 -26.77 -16.90
N ILE A 76 3.22 -25.64 -16.86
CA ILE A 76 3.94 -25.06 -17.99
C ILE A 76 5.12 -25.95 -18.36
N ARG A 77 5.22 -26.37 -19.62
CA ARG A 77 6.20 -27.36 -20.12
C ARG A 77 7.04 -26.84 -21.28
N THR A 78 6.57 -25.83 -21.98
CA THR A 78 7.20 -25.33 -23.19
C THR A 78 7.51 -23.85 -23.08
N ARG A 79 8.45 -23.38 -23.90
CA ARG A 79 8.79 -21.96 -24.02
C ARG A 79 7.59 -21.13 -24.44
N VAL A 80 6.77 -21.62 -25.37
CA VAL A 80 5.58 -20.90 -25.84
C VAL A 80 4.59 -20.66 -24.69
N GLU A 81 4.28 -21.69 -23.90
CA GLU A 81 3.41 -21.55 -22.73
C GLU A 81 4.00 -20.56 -21.69
N ALA A 82 5.34 -20.55 -21.53
CA ALA A 82 6.00 -19.60 -20.64
C ALA A 82 5.89 -18.15 -21.15
N GLU A 83 6.09 -17.93 -22.45
CA GLU A 83 5.93 -16.59 -23.09
C GLU A 83 4.47 -16.12 -23.05
N ASP A 84 3.50 -17.01 -23.24
CA ASP A 84 2.07 -16.72 -23.10
C ASP A 84 1.73 -16.30 -21.66
N ARG A 85 2.25 -17.05 -20.66
CA ARG A 85 2.10 -16.67 -19.26
C ARG A 85 2.72 -15.32 -18.97
N GLN A 86 3.95 -15.06 -19.41
CA GLN A 86 4.59 -13.74 -19.23
C GLN A 86 3.73 -12.61 -19.80
N THR A 87 3.13 -12.82 -20.96
CA THR A 87 2.26 -11.84 -21.61
C THR A 87 1.00 -11.58 -20.79
N MET A 88 0.35 -12.65 -20.34
CA MET A 88 -0.86 -12.58 -19.50
C MET A 88 -0.56 -11.90 -18.16
N VAL A 89 0.46 -12.35 -17.43
CA VAL A 89 0.82 -11.82 -16.10
C VAL A 89 1.20 -10.35 -16.20
N ARG A 90 2.03 -9.96 -17.18
CA ARG A 90 2.41 -8.55 -17.42
C ARG A 90 1.18 -7.67 -17.65
N LYS A 91 0.25 -8.10 -18.50
CA LYS A 91 -0.98 -7.37 -18.77
C LYS A 91 -1.83 -7.19 -17.52
N GLN A 92 -1.96 -8.23 -16.70
CA GLN A 92 -2.78 -8.20 -15.48
C GLN A 92 -2.13 -7.34 -14.39
N ILE A 93 -0.82 -7.43 -14.19
CA ILE A 93 -0.11 -6.57 -13.22
C ILE A 93 -0.23 -5.09 -13.62
N LEU A 94 -0.03 -4.77 -14.90
CA LEU A 94 -0.23 -3.40 -15.40
C LEU A 94 -1.68 -2.91 -15.18
N ALA A 95 -2.67 -3.79 -15.29
CA ALA A 95 -4.05 -3.45 -14.99
C ALA A 95 -4.30 -3.22 -13.48
N LEU A 96 -3.61 -3.98 -12.61
CA LEU A 96 -3.72 -3.83 -11.15
C LEU A 96 -3.06 -2.55 -10.65
N ILE A 97 -1.91 -2.16 -11.22
CA ILE A 97 -1.21 -0.93 -10.80
C ILE A 97 -1.78 0.33 -11.44
N GLY A 98 -2.56 0.19 -12.53
CA GLY A 98 -3.11 1.29 -13.30
C GLY A 98 -2.27 1.69 -14.52
N THR A 99 -2.91 2.33 -15.49
CA THR A 99 -2.28 2.76 -16.74
C THR A 99 -1.11 3.70 -16.47
N LEU A 100 0.07 3.38 -17.01
CA LEU A 100 1.26 4.22 -16.88
C LEU A 100 1.07 5.59 -17.57
N PRO A 101 1.76 6.65 -17.10
CA PRO A 101 1.73 7.95 -17.74
C PRO A 101 2.30 7.94 -19.16
N GLU A 102 2.01 8.98 -19.93
CA GLU A 102 2.70 9.23 -21.19
C GLU A 102 4.13 9.72 -20.95
N ARG A 103 5.06 9.28 -21.81
CA ARG A 103 6.40 9.86 -21.82
C ARG A 103 6.36 11.30 -22.32
N ARG A 104 6.87 12.20 -21.49
CA ARG A 104 7.07 13.63 -21.82
C ARG A 104 8.56 13.94 -21.72
N PRO A 105 9.04 15.08 -22.23
CA PRO A 105 10.42 15.49 -22.04
C PRO A 105 10.85 15.42 -20.57
N LEU A 106 12.06 14.93 -20.32
CA LEU A 106 12.62 14.83 -18.96
C LEU A 106 12.98 16.19 -18.36
N ASN A 107 13.17 17.21 -19.18
CA ASN A 107 13.65 18.53 -18.74
C ASN A 107 14.88 18.43 -17.82
N ALA A 108 15.76 17.46 -18.10
CA ALA A 108 16.88 17.13 -17.25
C ALA A 108 17.89 18.29 -17.16
N ARG A 109 18.33 18.58 -15.96
CA ARG A 109 19.29 19.65 -15.64
C ARG A 109 20.42 19.12 -14.79
N VAL A 110 21.65 19.52 -15.10
CA VAL A 110 22.82 19.33 -14.24
C VAL A 110 22.95 20.56 -13.35
N LEU A 111 22.77 20.40 -12.05
CA LEU A 111 22.80 21.49 -11.08
C LEU A 111 24.16 21.69 -10.41
N GLY A 112 25.10 20.80 -10.65
CA GLY A 112 26.46 20.85 -10.14
C GLY A 112 27.20 19.55 -10.34
N SER A 113 28.49 19.57 -10.07
CA SER A 113 29.34 18.38 -10.15
C SER A 113 30.43 18.42 -9.08
N THR A 114 30.88 17.26 -8.65
CA THR A 114 31.95 17.05 -7.69
C THR A 114 32.86 15.95 -8.22
N GLN A 115 34.17 16.20 -8.20
CA GLN A 115 35.15 15.16 -8.54
C GLN A 115 35.40 14.30 -7.29
N ALA A 116 35.41 13.00 -7.47
CA ALA A 116 35.76 12.01 -6.47
C ALA A 116 36.93 11.14 -6.95
N ASP A 117 37.38 10.18 -6.15
CA ASP A 117 38.48 9.30 -6.51
C ASP A 117 38.00 8.23 -7.51
N GLY A 118 38.43 8.37 -8.76
CA GLY A 118 38.13 7.47 -9.88
C GLY A 118 36.80 7.72 -10.59
N PHE A 119 36.05 8.79 -10.25
CA PHE A 119 34.78 9.12 -10.91
C PHE A 119 34.34 10.57 -10.62
N GLN A 120 33.45 11.09 -11.46
CA GLN A 120 32.76 12.37 -11.25
C GLN A 120 31.31 12.12 -10.82
N ILE A 121 30.79 12.89 -9.87
CA ILE A 121 29.39 12.93 -9.48
C ILE A 121 28.74 14.17 -10.08
N LYS A 122 27.64 14.00 -10.84
CA LYS A 122 26.79 15.11 -11.30
C LYS A 122 25.46 15.11 -10.54
N LYS A 123 25.04 16.27 -10.06
CA LYS A 123 23.74 16.51 -9.42
C LYS A 123 22.68 16.70 -10.51
N ILE A 124 21.75 15.80 -10.60
CA ILE A 124 20.73 15.76 -11.68
C ILE A 124 19.35 16.03 -11.12
N LEU A 125 18.60 16.88 -11.80
CA LEU A 125 17.18 17.07 -11.59
C LEU A 125 16.46 16.82 -12.91
N PHE A 126 15.49 15.90 -12.93
CA PHE A 126 14.67 15.64 -14.13
C PHE A 126 13.21 15.44 -13.77
N ASP A 127 12.29 15.69 -14.70
CA ASP A 127 10.86 15.49 -14.50
C ASP A 127 10.43 14.08 -14.91
N SER A 128 9.91 13.28 -13.99
CA SER A 128 9.31 11.98 -14.30
C SER A 128 7.91 12.14 -14.92
N GLN A 129 7.17 13.12 -14.46
CA GLN A 129 5.92 13.63 -15.03
C GLN A 129 6.02 15.18 -15.04
N PRO A 130 5.18 15.89 -15.81
CA PRO A 130 5.25 17.35 -15.84
C PRO A 130 5.22 17.97 -14.42
N ASN A 131 6.23 18.78 -14.11
CA ASN A 131 6.43 19.42 -12.79
C ASN A 131 6.56 18.45 -11.60
N PHE A 132 6.92 17.19 -11.84
CA PHE A 132 7.18 16.22 -10.78
C PHE A 132 8.66 15.83 -10.79
N PRO A 133 9.52 16.64 -10.15
CA PRO A 133 10.96 16.50 -10.22
C PRO A 133 11.47 15.27 -9.47
N VAL A 134 12.52 14.67 -10.03
CA VAL A 134 13.31 13.61 -9.44
C VAL A 134 14.73 14.12 -9.23
N THR A 135 15.19 14.05 -8.00
CA THR A 135 16.57 14.34 -7.62
C THR A 135 17.42 13.08 -7.75
N ALA A 136 18.56 13.18 -8.43
CA ALA A 136 19.43 12.04 -8.68
C ALA A 136 20.93 12.43 -8.68
N LEU A 137 21.78 11.44 -8.46
CA LEU A 137 23.22 11.52 -8.60
C LEU A 137 23.68 10.61 -9.74
N LEU A 138 24.35 11.20 -10.71
CA LEU A 138 24.97 10.47 -11.82
C LEU A 138 26.47 10.36 -11.54
N TYR A 139 26.95 9.12 -11.47
CA TYR A 139 28.36 8.80 -11.29
C TYR A 139 28.94 8.41 -12.65
N LEU A 140 29.97 9.11 -13.07
CA LEU A 140 30.66 8.89 -14.35
C LEU A 140 32.09 8.42 -14.06
N PRO A 141 32.52 7.25 -14.55
CA PRO A 141 33.89 6.76 -14.36
C PRO A 141 34.91 7.71 -15.00
N ASP A 142 36.09 7.85 -14.38
CA ASP A 142 37.20 8.62 -14.93
C ASP A 142 37.92 7.86 -16.07
N GLY A 143 38.74 8.57 -16.83
CA GLY A 143 39.63 7.97 -17.86
C GLY A 143 38.91 7.47 -19.12
N GLN A 144 37.69 7.91 -19.36
CA GLN A 144 36.91 7.52 -20.55
C GLN A 144 37.58 8.02 -21.84
N GLN A 145 37.70 7.12 -22.81
CA GLN A 145 38.08 7.52 -24.19
C GLN A 145 36.87 8.23 -24.83
N ALA A 146 37.13 9.32 -25.52
CA ALA A 146 36.10 10.07 -26.22
C ALA A 146 35.34 9.14 -27.20
N GLY A 147 34.02 9.07 -27.04
CA GLY A 147 33.16 8.23 -27.89
C GLY A 147 32.97 6.78 -27.42
N SER A 148 33.62 6.34 -26.31
CA SER A 148 33.34 5.04 -25.71
C SER A 148 31.98 5.05 -25.02
N LYS A 149 31.26 3.92 -25.11
CA LYS A 149 29.99 3.73 -24.41
C LYS A 149 30.13 2.70 -23.28
N HIS A 150 29.63 3.03 -22.13
CA HIS A 150 29.72 2.24 -20.92
C HIS A 150 28.40 1.53 -20.62
N PRO A 151 28.44 0.36 -19.94
CA PRO A 151 27.25 -0.17 -19.30
C PRO A 151 26.77 0.79 -18.19
N ALA A 152 25.49 0.74 -17.88
CA ALA A 152 24.94 1.58 -16.81
C ALA A 152 24.18 0.77 -15.77
N ILE A 153 24.11 1.30 -14.55
CA ILE A 153 23.31 0.76 -13.45
C ILE A 153 22.36 1.83 -12.94
N LEU A 154 21.08 1.51 -12.91
CA LEU A 154 20.09 2.25 -12.12
C LEU A 154 20.09 1.67 -10.71
N ILE A 155 20.50 2.44 -9.71
CA ILE A 155 20.36 2.08 -8.30
C ILE A 155 19.05 2.66 -7.77
N THR A 156 18.24 1.78 -7.16
CA THR A 156 16.98 2.14 -6.51
C THR A 156 17.15 1.97 -4.99
N PRO A 157 17.19 3.07 -4.22
CA PRO A 157 17.39 3.04 -2.77
C PRO A 157 16.27 2.35 -2.02
N GLY A 158 16.61 1.67 -0.91
CA GLY A 158 15.64 1.18 0.07
C GLY A 158 15.01 2.30 0.90
N HIS A 159 14.16 1.93 1.87
CA HIS A 159 13.43 2.90 2.71
C HIS A 159 14.33 3.56 3.76
N TYR A 160 15.26 4.37 3.31
CA TYR A 160 16.14 5.17 4.15
C TYR A 160 15.84 6.67 3.96
N SER A 161 15.91 7.43 5.05
CA SER A 161 15.78 8.89 4.98
C SER A 161 16.91 9.53 4.17
N GLU A 162 18.10 8.90 4.16
CA GLU A 162 19.28 9.31 3.38
C GLU A 162 19.12 9.03 1.87
N SER A 163 18.24 8.08 1.52
CA SER A 163 17.89 7.74 0.14
C SER A 163 19.12 7.56 -0.78
N LYS A 164 19.23 8.28 -1.90
CA LYS A 164 20.36 8.15 -2.86
C LYS A 164 21.74 8.30 -2.21
N ALA A 165 21.84 8.98 -1.06
CA ALA A 165 23.11 9.18 -0.38
C ALA A 165 23.60 7.91 0.34
N ILE A 166 22.69 7.01 0.78
CA ILE A 166 23.10 5.76 1.45
C ILE A 166 23.79 4.80 0.49
N ASP A 167 23.46 4.88 -0.79
CA ASP A 167 24.00 4.00 -1.83
C ASP A 167 25.32 4.51 -2.41
N TYR A 168 25.88 5.62 -1.89
CA TYR A 168 27.13 6.19 -2.39
C TYR A 168 28.23 5.16 -2.57
N ASN A 169 28.47 4.30 -1.56
CA ASN A 169 29.53 3.31 -1.60
C ASN A 169 29.32 2.28 -2.72
N THR A 170 28.08 1.83 -2.90
CA THR A 170 27.72 0.92 -3.99
C THR A 170 27.88 1.60 -5.35
N ALA A 171 27.39 2.83 -5.49
CA ALA A 171 27.50 3.60 -6.73
C ALA A 171 28.97 3.89 -7.10
N ALA A 172 29.78 4.31 -6.11
CA ALA A 172 31.21 4.53 -6.29
C ALA A 172 31.96 3.25 -6.70
N LEU A 173 31.59 2.11 -6.13
CA LEU A 173 32.16 0.82 -6.49
C LEU A 173 31.88 0.47 -7.96
N PHE A 174 30.65 0.60 -8.41
CA PHE A 174 30.30 0.37 -9.82
C PHE A 174 30.99 1.38 -10.75
N ALA A 175 31.05 2.66 -10.37
CA ALA A 175 31.69 3.69 -11.18
C ALA A 175 33.19 3.42 -11.38
N ARG A 176 33.92 3.04 -10.32
CA ARG A 176 35.34 2.65 -10.39
C ARG A 176 35.57 1.38 -11.26
N ASN A 177 34.55 0.57 -11.42
CA ASN A 177 34.59 -0.59 -12.32
C ASN A 177 34.01 -0.31 -13.71
N GLY A 178 33.93 0.96 -14.12
CA GLY A 178 33.61 1.35 -15.51
C GLY A 178 32.15 1.52 -15.82
N PHE A 179 31.24 1.46 -14.84
CA PHE A 179 29.81 1.67 -15.04
C PHE A 179 29.41 3.13 -14.88
N VAL A 180 28.54 3.61 -15.73
CA VAL A 180 27.75 4.83 -15.43
C VAL A 180 26.65 4.46 -14.44
N VAL A 181 26.54 5.20 -13.33
CA VAL A 181 25.54 4.86 -12.31
C VAL A 181 24.58 6.03 -12.07
N LEU A 182 23.29 5.76 -12.04
CA LEU A 182 22.26 6.71 -11.63
C LEU A 182 21.60 6.19 -10.36
N SER A 183 21.75 6.93 -9.24
CA SER A 183 20.97 6.72 -8.02
C SER A 183 20.06 7.92 -7.81
N TYR A 184 18.78 7.71 -7.53
CA TYR A 184 17.80 8.78 -7.39
C TYR A 184 17.03 8.67 -6.07
N ASP A 185 16.37 9.76 -5.65
CA ASP A 185 15.46 9.71 -4.52
C ASP A 185 14.09 9.16 -4.97
N PRO A 186 13.64 8.01 -4.47
CA PRO A 186 12.25 7.58 -4.61
C PRO A 186 11.30 8.60 -3.98
N ILE A 187 10.02 8.52 -4.34
CA ILE A 187 8.95 9.35 -3.75
C ILE A 187 8.96 9.19 -2.23
N GLY A 188 8.85 10.29 -1.49
CA GLY A 188 8.80 10.26 -0.03
C GLY A 188 10.14 10.00 0.66
N GLN A 189 11.27 10.07 -0.07
CA GLN A 189 12.61 9.83 0.45
C GLN A 189 13.59 10.94 0.05
N GLY A 190 14.66 11.09 0.82
CA GLY A 190 15.72 12.07 0.54
C GLY A 190 15.17 13.49 0.38
N GLU A 191 15.37 14.07 -0.80
CA GLU A 191 14.91 15.43 -1.11
C GLU A 191 13.47 15.48 -1.66
N ARG A 192 12.72 14.36 -1.65
CA ARG A 192 11.39 14.23 -2.28
C ARG A 192 10.27 13.91 -1.30
N LEU A 193 10.29 14.48 -0.09
CA LEU A 193 9.19 14.34 0.87
C LEU A 193 7.88 14.82 0.25
N GLN A 194 6.80 14.07 0.46
CA GLN A 194 5.46 14.40 -0.02
C GLN A 194 4.62 15.12 1.04
N TYR A 195 4.92 14.84 2.31
CA TYR A 195 4.23 15.38 3.49
C TYR A 195 5.23 16.08 4.42
N PRO A 196 5.95 17.12 3.96
CA PRO A 196 6.95 17.81 4.78
C PRO A 196 6.30 18.42 6.04
N ASP A 197 6.97 18.28 7.18
CA ASP A 197 6.56 18.93 8.43
C ASP A 197 6.98 20.41 8.42
N PRO A 198 6.02 21.37 8.39
CA PRO A 198 6.37 22.79 8.38
C PRO A 198 7.13 23.26 9.63
N ALA A 199 6.97 22.54 10.76
CA ALA A 199 7.62 22.88 12.01
C ALA A 199 9.04 22.28 12.14
N ASN A 200 9.38 21.27 11.32
CA ASN A 200 10.67 20.59 11.36
C ASN A 200 11.19 20.38 9.92
N PRO A 201 11.91 21.36 9.35
CA PRO A 201 12.45 21.27 8.00
C PRO A 201 13.26 19.98 7.80
N GLY A 202 12.95 19.24 6.73
CA GLY A 202 13.58 17.95 6.41
C GLY A 202 12.95 16.74 7.10
N ALA A 203 11.96 16.93 7.97
CA ALA A 203 11.12 15.85 8.52
C ALA A 203 9.79 15.72 7.78
N SER A 204 9.14 14.56 7.93
CA SER A 204 7.82 14.27 7.37
C SER A 204 6.76 14.14 8.45
N LEU A 205 5.55 14.66 8.18
CA LEU A 205 4.35 14.39 9.00
C LEU A 205 4.02 12.89 9.03
N ALA A 206 4.36 12.14 7.98
CA ALA A 206 4.21 10.70 7.91
C ALA A 206 5.34 9.94 8.64
N SER A 207 6.21 10.63 9.35
CA SER A 207 7.31 10.21 10.22
C SER A 207 8.54 9.62 9.52
N ARG A 208 8.40 8.70 8.59
CA ARG A 208 9.51 7.98 7.91
C ARG A 208 9.11 7.55 6.50
N PRO A 209 10.07 7.13 5.64
CA PRO A 209 9.76 6.74 4.25
C PRO A 209 8.63 5.74 4.10
N THR A 210 8.56 4.72 4.97
CA THR A 210 7.46 3.74 4.93
C THR A 210 6.10 4.35 5.28
N GLY A 211 6.06 5.38 6.12
CA GLY A 211 4.85 6.17 6.39
C GLY A 211 4.45 7.05 5.20
N GLU A 212 5.43 7.70 4.54
CA GLU A 212 5.23 8.45 3.31
C GLU A 212 4.60 7.58 2.21
N HIS A 213 5.13 6.37 2.00
CA HIS A 213 4.61 5.41 1.02
C HIS A 213 3.21 4.91 1.40
N GLY A 214 2.97 4.70 2.70
CA GLY A 214 1.65 4.32 3.21
C GLY A 214 0.59 5.35 2.87
N GLU A 215 0.81 6.62 3.23
CA GLU A 215 -0.11 7.72 2.93
C GLU A 215 -0.30 7.91 1.43
N ALA A 216 0.79 7.94 0.66
CA ALA A 216 0.75 8.10 -0.79
C ALA A 216 0.02 6.95 -1.51
N SER A 217 -0.17 5.78 -0.85
CA SER A 217 -0.86 4.63 -1.42
C SER A 217 -2.38 4.71 -1.34
N LEU A 218 -2.94 5.45 -0.37
CA LEU A 218 -4.37 5.39 -0.06
C LEU A 218 -5.25 5.96 -1.18
N GLN A 219 -4.92 7.15 -1.68
CA GLN A 219 -5.72 7.82 -2.68
C GLN A 219 -5.70 7.14 -4.06
N PRO A 220 -4.55 6.64 -4.58
CA PRO A 220 -4.53 5.84 -5.80
C PRO A 220 -5.44 4.61 -5.72
N MET A 221 -5.53 3.96 -4.56
CA MET A 221 -6.40 2.79 -4.38
C MET A 221 -7.86 3.10 -4.66
N LEU A 222 -8.39 4.27 -4.26
CA LEU A 222 -9.78 4.67 -4.49
C LEU A 222 -10.16 4.70 -5.97
N ILE A 223 -9.20 5.01 -6.85
CA ILE A 223 -9.39 5.05 -8.31
C ILE A 223 -8.91 3.78 -9.01
N GLY A 224 -8.59 2.73 -8.25
CA GLY A 224 -8.18 1.43 -8.78
C GLY A 224 -6.73 1.38 -9.30
N ASP A 225 -5.92 2.36 -8.97
CA ASP A 225 -4.47 2.36 -9.18
C ASP A 225 -3.76 1.84 -7.92
N ALA A 226 -2.47 1.51 -8.04
CA ALA A 226 -1.59 1.24 -6.91
C ALA A 226 -0.42 2.22 -6.86
N PHE A 227 0.15 2.45 -5.68
CA PHE A 227 1.33 3.31 -5.53
C PHE A 227 2.53 2.78 -6.33
N ALA A 228 2.61 1.46 -6.54
CA ALA A 228 3.56 0.80 -7.43
C ALA A 228 3.65 1.44 -8.84
N ARG A 229 2.55 2.01 -9.34
CA ARG A 229 2.50 2.74 -10.61
C ARG A 229 3.47 3.93 -10.63
N TYR A 230 3.51 4.68 -9.55
CA TYR A 230 4.32 5.90 -9.45
C TYR A 230 5.81 5.57 -9.30
N VAL A 231 6.15 4.62 -8.42
CA VAL A 231 7.55 4.24 -8.19
C VAL A 231 8.15 3.51 -9.40
N LEU A 232 7.37 2.67 -10.09
CA LEU A 232 7.77 2.05 -11.34
C LEU A 232 8.02 3.12 -12.42
N TRP A 233 7.13 4.10 -12.52
CA TRP A 233 7.27 5.14 -13.54
C TRP A 233 8.54 5.96 -13.33
N ASP A 234 8.87 6.36 -12.11
CA ASP A 234 10.10 7.07 -11.80
C ASP A 234 11.34 6.26 -12.21
N ALA A 235 11.37 4.94 -11.92
CA ALA A 235 12.44 4.06 -12.35
C ALA A 235 12.57 3.98 -13.90
N MET A 236 11.43 3.85 -14.61
CA MET A 236 11.41 3.87 -16.08
C MET A 236 11.92 5.19 -16.64
N ARG A 237 11.64 6.33 -15.99
CA ARG A 237 12.16 7.64 -16.39
C ARG A 237 13.66 7.79 -16.09
N GLY A 238 14.15 7.17 -15.03
CA GLY A 238 15.59 7.04 -14.78
C GLY A 238 16.29 6.24 -15.87
N ILE A 239 15.68 5.15 -16.37
CA ILE A 239 16.15 4.39 -17.52
C ILE A 239 16.10 5.23 -18.81
N ASP A 240 15.04 6.03 -19.02
CA ASP A 240 14.95 6.96 -20.13
C ASP A 240 16.12 7.98 -20.10
N TYR A 241 16.44 8.49 -18.91
CA TYR A 241 17.56 9.43 -18.73
C TYR A 241 18.90 8.77 -19.08
N LEU A 242 19.19 7.60 -18.52
CA LEU A 242 20.41 6.84 -18.83
C LEU A 242 20.54 6.52 -20.32
N SER A 243 19.43 6.11 -20.95
CA SER A 243 19.43 5.74 -22.37
C SER A 243 19.71 6.91 -23.32
N GLN A 244 19.58 8.17 -22.88
CA GLN A 244 19.82 9.37 -23.68
C GLN A 244 21.25 9.90 -23.50
N LEU A 245 22.01 9.41 -22.52
CA LEU A 245 23.38 9.85 -22.30
C LEU A 245 24.31 9.31 -23.38
N PRO A 246 25.15 10.17 -23.97
CA PRO A 246 26.10 9.75 -25.02
C PRO A 246 27.12 8.73 -24.51
N GLU A 247 27.45 8.77 -23.24
CA GLU A 247 28.39 7.88 -22.55
C GLU A 247 27.80 6.48 -22.27
N VAL A 248 26.47 6.28 -22.41
CA VAL A 248 25.79 5.04 -22.05
C VAL A 248 25.46 4.19 -23.28
N ASP A 249 25.75 2.90 -23.18
CA ASP A 249 25.16 1.90 -24.09
C ASP A 249 23.75 1.53 -23.58
N SER A 250 22.73 2.01 -24.28
CA SER A 250 21.33 1.79 -23.91
C SER A 250 20.87 0.33 -23.92
N HIS A 251 21.67 -0.58 -24.50
CA HIS A 251 21.42 -2.02 -24.48
C HIS A 251 22.05 -2.73 -23.28
N ARG A 252 22.86 -2.03 -22.50
CA ARG A 252 23.61 -2.55 -21.34
C ARG A 252 23.27 -1.80 -20.06
N ILE A 253 21.97 -1.64 -19.78
CA ILE A 253 21.47 -1.00 -18.55
C ILE A 253 21.01 -2.08 -17.59
N GLY A 254 21.56 -2.10 -16.37
CA GLY A 254 21.11 -2.93 -15.26
C GLY A 254 20.29 -2.14 -14.25
N ALA A 255 19.57 -2.85 -13.38
CA ALA A 255 18.89 -2.28 -12.20
C ALA A 255 19.31 -3.07 -10.95
N LEU A 256 19.61 -2.34 -9.87
CA LEU A 256 20.00 -2.92 -8.57
C LEU A 256 19.33 -2.15 -7.43
N GLY A 257 18.74 -2.86 -6.49
CA GLY A 257 18.18 -2.26 -5.28
C GLY A 257 17.98 -3.27 -4.16
N CYS A 258 17.91 -2.76 -2.91
CA CYS A 258 17.69 -3.55 -1.71
C CYS A 258 16.43 -3.09 -1.00
N SER A 259 15.65 -4.03 -0.41
CA SER A 259 14.44 -3.72 0.37
C SER A 259 13.37 -3.03 -0.50
N GLY A 260 12.86 -1.85 -0.13
CA GLY A 260 12.00 -1.05 -1.01
C GLY A 260 12.60 -0.79 -2.38
N GLY A 261 13.91 -0.56 -2.47
CA GLY A 261 14.64 -0.47 -3.73
C GLY A 261 14.67 -1.80 -4.48
N GLY A 262 14.72 -2.92 -3.78
CA GLY A 262 14.56 -4.26 -4.36
C GLY A 262 13.19 -4.45 -5.00
N ALA A 263 12.13 -3.95 -4.36
CA ALA A 263 10.78 -3.94 -4.93
C ALA A 263 10.73 -3.13 -6.23
N ILE A 264 11.32 -1.93 -6.24
CA ILE A 264 11.38 -1.08 -7.45
C ILE A 264 12.18 -1.75 -8.56
N SER A 265 13.34 -2.35 -8.22
CA SER A 265 14.15 -3.10 -9.20
C SER A 265 13.44 -4.32 -9.76
N ALA A 266 12.66 -5.05 -8.93
CA ALA A 266 11.84 -6.17 -9.37
C ALA A 266 10.74 -5.72 -10.36
N LEU A 267 10.02 -4.64 -10.01
CA LEU A 267 9.02 -4.02 -10.89
C LEU A 267 9.61 -3.57 -12.22
N ALA A 268 10.73 -2.80 -12.18
CA ALA A 268 11.41 -2.31 -13.38
C ALA A 268 11.94 -3.47 -14.23
N GLY A 269 12.59 -4.45 -13.62
CA GLY A 269 13.09 -5.64 -14.29
C GLY A 269 11.99 -6.46 -14.96
N ALA A 270 10.84 -6.63 -14.30
CA ALA A 270 9.70 -7.36 -14.86
C ALA A 270 8.99 -6.60 -15.99
N LEU A 271 8.83 -5.28 -15.87
CA LEU A 271 7.91 -4.49 -16.68
C LEU A 271 8.59 -3.60 -17.72
N ASP A 272 9.90 -3.31 -17.59
CA ASP A 272 10.70 -2.59 -18.61
C ASP A 272 11.73 -3.53 -19.25
N LYS A 273 11.50 -3.87 -20.50
CA LYS A 273 12.38 -4.80 -21.26
C LYS A 273 13.77 -4.24 -21.54
N ARG A 274 14.03 -2.96 -21.34
CA ARG A 274 15.33 -2.32 -21.54
C ARG A 274 16.32 -2.63 -20.42
N VAL A 275 15.84 -3.09 -19.26
CA VAL A 275 16.70 -3.55 -18.17
C VAL A 275 17.31 -4.89 -18.58
N ALA A 276 18.60 -4.86 -18.94
CA ALA A 276 19.32 -6.00 -19.48
C ALA A 276 19.82 -6.99 -18.41
N ALA A 277 20.10 -6.53 -17.19
CA ALA A 277 20.46 -7.36 -16.06
C ALA A 277 19.79 -6.82 -14.77
N ILE A 278 19.22 -7.69 -13.96
CA ILE A 278 18.41 -7.34 -12.81
C ILE A 278 19.02 -7.93 -11.53
N GLY A 279 19.31 -7.10 -10.54
CA GLY A 279 19.74 -7.49 -9.21
C GLY A 279 18.70 -7.05 -8.17
N VAL A 280 18.05 -7.99 -7.52
CA VAL A 280 17.04 -7.71 -6.48
C VAL A 280 17.54 -8.24 -5.16
N ALA A 281 17.91 -7.31 -4.28
CA ALA A 281 18.44 -7.62 -2.96
C ALA A 281 17.39 -7.38 -1.87
N CYS A 282 17.40 -8.23 -0.84
CA CYS A 282 16.63 -8.03 0.40
C CYS A 282 15.11 -7.85 0.18
N TYR A 283 14.53 -8.50 -0.83
CA TYR A 283 13.11 -8.33 -1.17
C TYR A 283 12.44 -9.63 -1.60
N ILE A 284 13.03 -10.39 -2.53
CA ILE A 284 12.42 -11.65 -3.00
C ILE A 284 12.25 -12.62 -1.84
N THR A 285 11.02 -13.13 -1.70
CA THR A 285 10.62 -14.16 -0.73
C THR A 285 9.41 -14.91 -1.32
N SER A 286 8.46 -15.36 -0.51
CA SER A 286 7.12 -15.82 -0.92
C SER A 286 6.07 -15.31 0.05
N PHE A 287 4.82 -15.11 -0.37
CA PHE A 287 3.78 -14.66 0.54
C PHE A 287 3.47 -15.66 1.64
N ASP A 288 3.63 -16.95 1.38
CA ASP A 288 3.45 -18.01 2.40
C ASP A 288 4.40 -17.88 3.58
N THR A 289 5.61 -17.34 3.34
CA THR A 289 6.60 -17.10 4.40
C THR A 289 6.56 -15.66 4.91
N LEU A 290 6.27 -14.68 4.06
CA LEU A 290 6.26 -13.26 4.40
C LEU A 290 5.11 -12.89 5.35
N LEU A 291 3.87 -13.29 4.98
CA LEU A 291 2.68 -12.87 5.72
C LEU A 291 2.71 -13.33 7.19
N PRO A 292 3.06 -14.60 7.51
CA PRO A 292 3.16 -15.02 8.89
C PRO A 292 4.36 -14.42 9.65
N ALA A 293 5.44 -14.04 8.95
CA ALA A 293 6.67 -13.56 9.57
C ALA A 293 6.60 -12.06 9.93
N ILE A 294 6.41 -11.21 8.94
CA ILE A 294 6.46 -9.74 9.09
C ILE A 294 5.23 -9.03 8.52
N GLY A 295 4.29 -9.78 7.94
CA GLY A 295 3.08 -9.24 7.33
C GLY A 295 3.31 -8.57 5.98
N PRO A 296 2.26 -7.94 5.41
CA PRO A 296 2.40 -7.14 4.21
C PRO A 296 3.31 -5.94 4.48
N GLN A 297 3.97 -5.47 3.44
CA GLN A 297 4.85 -4.32 3.54
C GLN A 297 4.15 -3.04 3.07
N ASP A 298 4.87 -2.08 2.52
CA ASP A 298 4.37 -0.77 2.16
C ASP A 298 3.51 -0.77 0.88
N GLY A 299 2.93 0.37 0.54
CA GLY A 299 1.94 0.48 -0.51
C GLY A 299 2.41 0.11 -1.92
N GLU A 300 3.70 0.32 -2.24
CA GLU A 300 4.27 -0.12 -3.52
C GLU A 300 4.51 -1.63 -3.59
N GLN A 301 4.62 -2.30 -2.43
CA GLN A 301 4.86 -3.74 -2.32
C GLN A 301 3.57 -4.54 -2.15
N SER A 302 2.51 -3.88 -1.69
CA SER A 302 1.20 -4.49 -1.38
C SER A 302 0.15 -4.07 -2.40
N ILE A 303 0.32 -4.51 -3.66
CA ILE A 303 -0.61 -4.20 -4.74
C ILE A 303 -1.96 -4.86 -4.45
N PRO A 304 -3.08 -4.10 -4.38
CA PRO A 304 -4.39 -4.68 -4.08
C PRO A 304 -4.76 -5.83 -5.03
N ARG A 305 -5.28 -6.91 -4.47
CA ARG A 305 -5.71 -8.13 -5.17
C ARG A 305 -4.59 -8.95 -5.80
N PHE A 306 -3.32 -8.63 -5.58
CA PHE A 306 -2.19 -9.31 -6.21
C PHE A 306 -2.23 -10.83 -5.98
N ILE A 307 -2.39 -11.26 -4.73
CA ILE A 307 -2.47 -12.68 -4.37
C ILE A 307 -3.72 -13.34 -4.95
N SER A 308 -4.89 -12.68 -4.87
CA SER A 308 -6.13 -13.24 -5.39
C SER A 308 -6.19 -13.36 -6.92
N TYR A 309 -5.32 -12.63 -7.63
CA TYR A 309 -5.11 -12.80 -9.08
C TYR A 309 -4.15 -13.94 -9.41
N GLY A 310 -3.63 -14.63 -8.40
CA GLY A 310 -2.71 -15.74 -8.57
C GLY A 310 -1.29 -15.28 -8.86
N PHE A 311 -0.79 -14.26 -8.13
CA PHE A 311 0.58 -13.78 -8.23
C PHE A 311 1.32 -13.93 -6.91
N ASP A 312 2.64 -14.16 -7.01
CA ASP A 312 3.56 -14.25 -5.91
C ASP A 312 4.93 -13.73 -6.35
N PHE A 313 5.89 -13.67 -5.46
CA PHE A 313 7.25 -13.17 -5.73
C PHE A 313 7.97 -13.85 -6.90
N PRO A 314 7.84 -15.17 -7.16
CA PRO A 314 8.44 -15.78 -8.34
C PRO A 314 8.02 -15.13 -9.65
N ASP A 315 6.81 -14.55 -9.73
CA ASP A 315 6.34 -13.91 -10.98
C ASP A 315 7.22 -12.74 -11.40
N TRP A 316 7.84 -12.01 -10.45
CA TRP A 316 8.80 -10.95 -10.79
C TRP A 316 10.03 -11.48 -11.50
N ILE A 317 10.52 -12.67 -11.10
CA ILE A 317 11.66 -13.34 -11.69
C ILE A 317 11.27 -13.93 -13.06
N GLU A 318 10.15 -14.63 -13.11
CA GLU A 318 9.64 -15.29 -14.32
C GLU A 318 9.32 -14.30 -15.45
N LEU A 319 8.79 -13.12 -15.13
CA LEU A 319 8.54 -12.04 -16.10
C LEU A 319 9.82 -11.49 -16.73
N ALA A 320 10.95 -11.61 -16.04
CA ALA A 320 12.25 -11.17 -16.55
C ALA A 320 12.91 -12.20 -17.46
N ALA A 321 12.56 -13.48 -17.36
CA ALA A 321 13.18 -14.54 -18.15
C ALA A 321 13.09 -14.26 -19.67
N PRO A 322 14.15 -14.56 -20.45
CA PRO A 322 15.40 -15.21 -20.05
C PRO A 322 16.54 -14.23 -19.68
N ARG A 323 16.23 -12.93 -19.41
CA ARG A 323 17.25 -11.93 -19.06
C ARG A 323 17.97 -12.30 -17.76
N PRO A 324 19.27 -11.96 -17.62
CA PRO A 324 20.03 -12.16 -16.42
C PRO A 324 19.35 -11.57 -15.17
N TYR A 325 19.16 -12.40 -14.16
CA TYR A 325 18.52 -12.04 -12.89
C TYR A 325 19.30 -12.60 -11.69
N ALA A 326 19.60 -11.75 -10.73
CA ALA A 326 20.17 -12.14 -9.44
C ALA A 326 19.15 -11.90 -8.33
N VAL A 327 18.75 -12.96 -7.62
CA VAL A 327 18.11 -12.86 -6.32
C VAL A 327 19.22 -12.82 -5.28
N ILE A 328 19.23 -11.76 -4.45
CA ILE A 328 20.30 -11.46 -3.51
C ILE A 328 19.70 -11.46 -2.11
N SER A 329 20.09 -12.42 -1.26
CA SER A 329 19.51 -12.59 0.08
C SER A 329 20.58 -12.90 1.12
N THR A 330 20.44 -12.35 2.31
CA THR A 330 21.25 -12.73 3.47
C THR A 330 20.48 -13.74 4.33
N TYR A 331 21.22 -14.60 5.06
CA TYR A 331 20.62 -15.73 5.79
C TYR A 331 19.68 -15.33 6.93
N SER A 332 19.90 -14.15 7.53
CA SER A 332 19.12 -13.62 8.64
C SER A 332 18.32 -12.36 8.22
N ASP A 333 17.91 -12.29 6.95
CA ASP A 333 17.08 -11.20 6.45
C ASP A 333 15.69 -11.23 7.11
N MET A 334 15.09 -10.03 7.31
CA MET A 334 13.71 -9.92 7.75
C MET A 334 12.72 -10.46 6.70
N PHE A 335 13.05 -10.35 5.40
CA PHE A 335 12.35 -11.05 4.34
C PHE A 335 12.79 -12.52 4.38
N PRO A 336 11.90 -13.49 4.68
CA PRO A 336 12.28 -14.85 4.98
C PRO A 336 13.12 -15.50 3.88
N PHE A 337 14.33 -15.92 4.22
CA PHE A 337 15.27 -16.57 3.31
C PHE A 337 14.70 -17.86 2.70
N ALA A 338 13.89 -18.61 3.45
CA ALA A 338 13.22 -19.82 2.96
C ALA A 338 12.31 -19.50 1.75
N GLY A 339 11.58 -18.38 1.80
CA GLY A 339 10.75 -17.91 0.69
C GLY A 339 11.58 -17.50 -0.52
N ALA A 340 12.70 -16.80 -0.33
CA ALA A 340 13.62 -16.47 -1.41
C ALA A 340 14.13 -17.73 -2.12
N ARG A 341 14.55 -18.73 -1.33
CA ARG A 341 15.01 -20.01 -1.85
C ARG A 341 13.92 -20.75 -2.65
N SER A 342 12.70 -20.84 -2.14
CA SER A 342 11.60 -21.50 -2.86
C SER A 342 11.26 -20.78 -4.17
N SER A 343 11.23 -19.46 -4.16
CA SER A 343 10.98 -18.63 -5.35
C SER A 343 12.06 -18.82 -6.43
N VAL A 344 13.34 -18.92 -6.02
CA VAL A 344 14.44 -19.20 -6.96
C VAL A 344 14.33 -20.62 -7.54
N ILE A 345 13.97 -21.62 -6.73
CA ILE A 345 13.80 -23.00 -7.20
C ILE A 345 12.71 -23.07 -8.28
N GLU A 346 11.57 -22.44 -8.05
CA GLU A 346 10.48 -22.37 -9.02
C GLU A 346 10.92 -21.64 -10.29
N ALA A 347 11.49 -20.45 -10.15
CA ALA A 347 11.91 -19.62 -11.27
C ALA A 347 13.02 -20.28 -12.11
N ARG A 348 13.92 -21.10 -11.52
CA ARG A 348 14.94 -21.86 -12.29
C ARG A 348 14.30 -22.85 -13.24
N ARG A 349 13.24 -23.53 -12.81
CA ARG A 349 12.47 -24.41 -13.70
C ARG A 349 11.86 -23.61 -14.85
N PHE A 350 11.32 -22.43 -14.56
CA PHE A 350 10.76 -21.54 -15.59
C PHE A 350 11.84 -21.06 -16.57
N TYR A 351 13.01 -20.63 -16.09
CA TYR A 351 14.15 -20.22 -16.90
C TYR A 351 14.65 -21.34 -17.80
N SER A 352 14.65 -22.59 -17.34
CA SER A 352 15.12 -23.76 -18.14
C SER A 352 14.28 -23.97 -19.42
N LEU A 353 13.05 -23.43 -19.48
CA LEU A 353 12.22 -23.50 -20.69
C LEU A 353 12.75 -22.60 -21.82
N PHE A 354 13.64 -21.67 -21.51
CA PHE A 354 14.26 -20.76 -22.47
C PHE A 354 15.65 -21.22 -22.91
N ASP A 355 16.24 -22.26 -22.30
CA ASP A 355 17.53 -22.77 -22.69
C ASP A 355 17.43 -23.48 -24.05
N SER A 356 18.38 -23.20 -24.95
CA SER A 356 18.41 -23.74 -26.31
C SER A 356 18.47 -25.26 -26.37
N ALA A 357 19.02 -25.91 -25.33
CA ALA A 357 19.05 -27.37 -25.19
C ALA A 357 17.68 -28.01 -24.88
N SER A 358 16.72 -27.21 -24.41
CA SER A 358 15.36 -27.65 -24.04
C SER A 358 14.32 -27.37 -25.12
N ALA A 359 14.69 -26.72 -26.22
CA ALA A 359 13.77 -26.40 -27.30
C ALA A 359 13.17 -27.68 -27.92
N GLY A 360 11.90 -27.95 -27.58
CA GLY A 360 11.13 -29.08 -28.12
C GLY A 360 11.14 -30.38 -27.26
N LYS A 361 11.78 -30.38 -26.08
CA LYS A 361 11.68 -31.53 -25.16
C LYS A 361 10.84 -31.14 -23.93
N PRO A 362 9.79 -31.92 -23.58
CA PRO A 362 9.07 -31.71 -22.32
C PRO A 362 10.01 -31.89 -21.13
N VAL A 363 10.04 -30.94 -20.22
CA VAL A 363 10.78 -31.09 -18.95
C VAL A 363 10.10 -32.16 -18.11
N GLY A 364 10.85 -33.22 -17.74
CA GLY A 364 10.33 -34.41 -17.06
C GLY A 364 9.63 -34.13 -15.73
N HIS A 365 8.75 -35.06 -15.34
CA HIS A 365 8.05 -35.07 -14.07
C HIS A 365 9.01 -35.22 -12.89
N GLY A 366 9.33 -34.16 -12.24
CA GLY A 366 10.08 -34.09 -11.01
C GLY A 366 9.85 -32.72 -10.38
N ALA A 367 8.62 -32.46 -9.90
CA ALA A 367 8.48 -31.42 -8.89
C ALA A 367 9.30 -31.90 -7.68
N PRO A 368 10.38 -31.20 -7.27
CA PRO A 368 10.97 -31.51 -5.99
C PRO A 368 9.86 -31.29 -4.97
N ALA A 369 9.56 -32.36 -4.18
CA ALA A 369 8.72 -32.24 -3.01
C ALA A 369 9.27 -31.04 -2.20
N VAL A 370 8.43 -30.05 -1.95
CA VAL A 370 8.77 -28.95 -1.04
C VAL A 370 9.08 -29.64 0.30
N PRO A 371 10.31 -29.59 0.79
CA PRO A 371 10.59 -30.17 2.10
C PRO A 371 9.72 -29.48 3.13
N PRO A 372 9.15 -30.20 4.13
CA PRO A 372 8.40 -29.58 5.19
C PRO A 372 9.25 -28.47 5.82
N THR A 373 8.64 -27.33 6.10
CA THR A 373 9.28 -26.16 6.71
C THR A 373 9.95 -26.60 8.02
N PRO A 374 11.29 -26.57 8.14
CA PRO A 374 11.94 -26.87 9.40
C PRO A 374 11.61 -25.77 10.41
N THR A 375 11.12 -26.13 11.57
CA THR A 375 10.90 -25.24 12.70
C THR A 375 12.14 -25.24 13.59
N GLY A 376 12.90 -24.14 13.62
CA GLY A 376 14.00 -23.97 14.58
C GLY A 376 15.25 -23.26 14.02
N PRO A 377 16.21 -22.92 14.89
CA PRO A 377 17.42 -22.16 14.51
C PRO A 377 18.42 -22.90 13.58
N ALA A 378 18.21 -24.15 13.29
CA ALA A 378 19.06 -24.94 12.37
C ALA A 378 18.83 -24.60 10.87
N LEU A 379 17.89 -23.72 10.54
CA LEU A 379 17.58 -23.28 9.17
C LEU A 379 18.71 -22.51 8.48
N ASN A 380 19.64 -21.95 9.24
CA ASN A 380 20.69 -21.08 8.74
C ASN A 380 21.97 -21.83 8.31
N ALA A 381 22.02 -23.15 8.46
CA ALA A 381 23.24 -23.92 8.25
C ALA A 381 23.28 -24.78 6.96
N ASP A 382 22.24 -24.72 6.11
CA ASP A 382 22.25 -25.47 4.85
C ASP A 382 23.07 -24.74 3.78
N THR A 383 24.38 -24.91 3.82
CA THR A 383 25.34 -24.46 2.82
C THR A 383 25.30 -25.29 1.53
N THR A 384 24.38 -26.23 1.39
CA THR A 384 24.25 -27.04 0.17
C THR A 384 23.47 -26.25 -0.92
N ASN A 385 24.12 -25.26 -1.44
CA ASN A 385 23.69 -24.51 -2.63
C ASN A 385 23.87 -25.39 -3.90
N LYS A 386 23.30 -26.59 -3.91
CA LYS A 386 23.46 -27.57 -4.98
C LYS A 386 22.40 -27.55 -6.07
N VAL A 387 21.63 -26.44 -6.20
CA VAL A 387 20.85 -26.27 -7.42
C VAL A 387 21.77 -25.64 -8.46
N PRO A 388 22.10 -26.32 -9.56
CA PRO A 388 23.02 -25.74 -10.55
C PRO A 388 22.52 -24.37 -10.99
N PRO A 389 23.37 -23.34 -11.01
CA PRO A 389 22.97 -22.05 -11.55
C PRO A 389 22.65 -22.24 -13.03
N THR A 390 21.48 -21.80 -13.49
CA THR A 390 21.36 -21.48 -14.92
C THR A 390 22.23 -20.24 -15.14
N ALA A 391 22.87 -20.12 -16.29
CA ALA A 391 23.76 -18.99 -16.56
C ALA A 391 23.05 -17.63 -16.36
N ALA A 392 21.73 -17.59 -16.56
CA ALA A 392 20.91 -16.37 -16.48
C ALA A 392 20.29 -16.10 -15.10
N LEU A 393 19.96 -17.10 -14.29
CA LEU A 393 19.36 -16.89 -12.95
C LEU A 393 20.34 -17.30 -11.85
N GLN A 394 20.78 -16.33 -11.06
CA GLN A 394 21.68 -16.54 -9.94
C GLN A 394 21.00 -16.31 -8.60
N PHE A 395 21.38 -17.09 -7.59
CA PHE A 395 21.02 -16.89 -6.19
C PHE A 395 22.29 -16.53 -5.43
N ILE A 396 22.48 -15.24 -5.15
CA ILE A 396 23.65 -14.71 -4.43
C ILE A 396 23.25 -14.63 -2.96
N THR A 397 23.98 -15.37 -2.12
CA THR A 397 23.64 -15.49 -0.70
C THR A 397 24.85 -15.35 0.19
N GLY A 398 24.65 -14.83 1.41
CA GLY A 398 25.72 -14.71 2.39
C GLY A 398 25.23 -14.43 3.80
N PRO A 399 26.17 -14.34 4.76
CA PRO A 399 25.84 -14.05 6.14
C PRO A 399 25.36 -12.61 6.30
N GLY A 400 24.53 -12.37 7.30
CA GLY A 400 24.08 -11.05 7.69
C GLY A 400 22.58 -10.93 7.84
N SER A 401 22.17 -9.81 8.42
CA SER A 401 20.77 -9.38 8.54
C SER A 401 20.34 -8.56 7.33
N HIS A 402 19.13 -7.99 7.37
CA HIS A 402 18.60 -7.17 6.32
C HIS A 402 19.57 -6.05 5.86
N ALA A 403 19.79 -5.95 4.55
CA ALA A 403 20.71 -5.00 3.91
C ALA A 403 22.22 -5.16 4.23
N ALA A 404 22.63 -6.23 4.87
CA ALA A 404 24.05 -6.50 5.15
C ALA A 404 24.77 -7.10 3.93
N LEU A 405 24.85 -6.35 2.81
CA LEU A 405 25.34 -6.84 1.52
C LEU A 405 26.86 -6.85 1.38
N ALA A 406 27.61 -6.20 2.28
CA ALA A 406 29.06 -6.07 2.18
C ALA A 406 29.79 -7.42 1.98
N PRO A 407 29.45 -8.54 2.67
CA PRO A 407 30.14 -9.82 2.48
C PRO A 407 29.95 -10.45 1.09
N ILE A 408 28.93 -10.05 0.34
CA ILE A 408 28.57 -10.62 -0.98
C ILE A 408 28.64 -9.59 -2.11
N MET A 409 29.24 -8.42 -1.83
CA MET A 409 29.28 -7.32 -2.81
C MET A 409 30.16 -7.68 -4.03
N GLU A 410 31.21 -8.48 -3.85
CA GLU A 410 32.02 -8.97 -4.95
C GLU A 410 31.22 -9.84 -5.94
N ASP A 411 30.36 -10.72 -5.42
CA ASP A 411 29.50 -11.57 -6.25
C ASP A 411 28.45 -10.74 -6.98
N ILE A 412 27.88 -9.71 -6.31
CA ILE A 412 26.92 -8.78 -6.91
C ILE A 412 27.56 -8.02 -8.06
N LEU A 413 28.72 -7.42 -7.84
CA LEU A 413 29.42 -6.68 -8.90
C LEU A 413 29.85 -7.61 -10.04
N SER A 414 30.37 -8.80 -9.73
CA SER A 414 30.73 -9.81 -10.72
C SER A 414 29.57 -10.27 -11.57
N PHE A 415 28.34 -10.35 -11.00
CA PHE A 415 27.14 -10.65 -11.78
C PHE A 415 26.89 -9.58 -12.85
N PHE A 416 26.93 -8.30 -12.51
CA PHE A 416 26.70 -7.23 -13.48
C PHE A 416 27.82 -7.11 -14.50
N MET A 417 29.10 -7.26 -14.10
CA MET A 417 30.23 -7.26 -15.01
C MET A 417 30.09 -8.36 -16.08
N ARG A 418 29.82 -9.59 -15.66
CA ARG A 418 29.65 -10.72 -16.62
C ARG A 418 28.51 -10.51 -17.60
N ASN A 419 27.44 -9.88 -17.19
CA ASN A 419 26.23 -9.77 -17.99
C ASN A 419 26.11 -8.47 -18.80
N LEU A 420 26.83 -7.42 -18.40
CA LEU A 420 26.77 -6.11 -19.05
C LEU A 420 28.09 -5.68 -19.70
N GLU A 421 29.21 -6.35 -19.38
CA GLU A 421 30.53 -6.11 -19.98
C GLU A 421 31.11 -7.38 -20.61
N PRO A 422 30.79 -7.69 -21.86
CA PRO A 422 31.20 -8.95 -22.53
C PRO A 422 32.70 -9.21 -22.59
N GLY A 423 33.56 -8.19 -22.43
CA GLY A 423 35.03 -8.32 -22.38
C GLY A 423 35.59 -8.61 -20.97
N ALA A 424 34.77 -8.53 -19.93
CA ALA A 424 35.20 -8.67 -18.53
C ALA A 424 35.24 -10.13 -18.02
N ALA A 425 34.99 -11.10 -18.87
CA ALA A 425 35.04 -12.52 -18.47
C ALA A 425 36.43 -12.89 -17.93
N GLY A 426 36.52 -13.11 -16.61
CA GLY A 426 37.78 -13.41 -15.91
C GLY A 426 38.43 -12.22 -15.20
N LEU A 427 37.96 -11.00 -15.37
CA LEU A 427 38.42 -9.86 -14.57
C LEU A 427 37.84 -9.98 -13.14
N ARG A 428 38.71 -9.78 -12.14
CA ARG A 428 38.23 -9.63 -10.77
C ARG A 428 37.80 -8.19 -10.54
N PRO A 429 36.65 -7.99 -9.83
CA PRO A 429 36.23 -6.65 -9.45
C PRO A 429 37.28 -5.91 -8.63
N LEU A 430 37.46 -4.64 -8.89
CA LEU A 430 38.25 -3.77 -8.05
C LEU A 430 37.40 -3.43 -6.80
N LEU A 431 37.64 -4.14 -5.73
CA LEU A 431 37.04 -3.84 -4.43
C LEU A 431 37.90 -2.79 -3.71
N PRO A 432 37.41 -1.59 -3.45
CA PRO A 432 38.14 -0.63 -2.63
C PRO A 432 38.24 -1.15 -1.18
N PRO A 433 39.21 -0.65 -0.41
CA PRO A 433 39.22 -0.91 1.02
C PRO A 433 37.88 -0.47 1.64
N PRO A 434 37.40 -1.13 2.69
CA PRO A 434 36.13 -0.79 3.33
C PRO A 434 36.10 0.70 3.66
N ILE A 435 35.14 1.43 3.10
CA ILE A 435 34.97 2.84 3.46
C ILE A 435 34.34 2.85 4.86
N THR A 436 35.14 3.19 5.85
CA THR A 436 34.70 3.36 7.23
C THR A 436 34.01 4.72 7.34
N GLY A 437 32.69 4.70 7.36
CA GLY A 437 31.85 5.87 7.56
C GLY A 437 30.52 5.74 6.85
N ARG A 438 29.48 5.51 7.61
CA ARG A 438 28.09 5.57 7.14
C ARG A 438 27.69 7.05 7.05
N ALA A 439 26.98 7.44 6.00
CA ALA A 439 26.29 8.72 5.97
C ALA A 439 25.38 8.82 7.22
N THR A 440 25.51 9.91 7.97
CA THR A 440 24.86 10.06 9.29
C THR A 440 23.60 10.92 9.26
N GLY A 441 23.08 11.23 8.06
CA GLY A 441 21.86 12.02 7.89
C GLY A 441 21.50 12.22 6.43
N PRO A 442 20.30 12.76 6.14
CA PRO A 442 19.85 13.05 4.78
C PRO A 442 20.90 13.91 4.06
N ASN A 443 21.28 13.49 2.85
CA ASN A 443 22.27 14.18 2.02
C ASN A 443 23.70 14.32 2.61
N SER A 444 24.05 13.61 3.69
CA SER A 444 25.39 13.64 4.28
C SER A 444 26.42 13.09 3.30
N ALA A 445 27.42 13.88 2.99
CA ALA A 445 28.55 13.45 2.16
C ALA A 445 29.56 12.61 2.96
N PRO A 446 30.15 11.57 2.35
CA PRO A 446 31.26 10.82 2.93
C PRO A 446 32.47 11.72 3.20
N ALA A 447 33.34 11.27 4.12
CA ALA A 447 34.59 11.98 4.42
C ALA A 447 35.40 12.21 3.13
N GLY A 448 35.92 13.42 2.98
CA GLY A 448 36.72 13.83 1.82
C GLY A 448 35.93 14.50 0.69
N LEU A 449 34.59 14.49 0.75
CA LEU A 449 33.74 15.24 -0.18
C LEU A 449 33.19 16.52 0.47
N PRO A 450 32.87 17.58 -0.31
CA PRO A 450 32.09 18.72 0.17
C PRO A 450 30.80 18.27 0.85
N LYS A 451 30.39 18.97 1.91
CA LYS A 451 29.22 18.61 2.71
C LYS A 451 27.91 18.50 1.88
N ASP A 452 27.80 19.30 0.82
CA ASP A 452 26.66 19.34 -0.09
C ASP A 452 26.85 18.49 -1.34
N ALA A 453 27.93 17.70 -1.43
CA ALA A 453 28.26 16.94 -2.65
C ALA A 453 27.12 16.04 -3.15
N LEU A 454 26.30 15.52 -2.25
CA LEU A 454 25.17 14.62 -2.54
C LEU A 454 23.81 15.32 -2.51
N GLN A 455 23.73 16.60 -2.12
CA GLN A 455 22.51 17.39 -2.14
C GLN A 455 22.30 18.01 -3.52
N VAL A 456 21.12 17.79 -4.11
CA VAL A 456 20.78 18.22 -5.47
C VAL A 456 20.07 19.58 -5.47
N THR A 457 19.08 19.77 -4.60
CA THR A 457 18.28 21.00 -4.55
C THR A 457 18.87 22.03 -3.57
N PRO A 458 18.64 23.33 -3.79
CA PRO A 458 19.20 24.39 -2.93
C PRO A 458 18.87 24.24 -1.44
N THR A 459 17.66 23.80 -1.10
CA THR A 459 17.19 23.68 0.29
C THR A 459 17.28 22.25 0.84
N GLY A 460 17.72 21.27 0.04
CA GLY A 460 17.67 19.86 0.39
C GLY A 460 16.27 19.23 0.28
N GLN A 461 15.26 19.97 -0.23
CA GLN A 461 13.91 19.47 -0.49
C GLN A 461 13.34 20.06 -1.77
N VAL A 462 12.69 19.22 -2.59
CA VAL A 462 12.06 19.63 -3.85
C VAL A 462 10.97 20.68 -3.60
N LEU A 463 10.04 20.41 -2.68
CA LEU A 463 8.87 21.27 -2.46
C LEU A 463 9.22 22.66 -1.93
N THR A 464 10.31 22.81 -1.18
CA THR A 464 10.78 24.11 -0.70
C THR A 464 11.67 24.82 -1.71
N SER A 465 12.41 24.08 -2.55
CA SER A 465 13.22 24.64 -3.63
C SER A 465 12.39 25.02 -4.86
N TYR A 466 11.32 24.29 -5.13
CA TYR A 466 10.45 24.44 -6.29
C TYR A 466 8.97 24.34 -5.85
N PRO A 467 8.38 25.40 -5.27
CA PRO A 467 7.06 25.35 -4.61
C PRO A 467 5.90 24.97 -5.53
N ASN A 468 6.07 25.12 -6.85
CA ASN A 468 5.06 24.74 -7.85
C ASN A 468 5.16 23.28 -8.30
N SER A 469 6.01 22.48 -7.66
CA SER A 469 6.14 21.06 -7.97
C SER A 469 4.88 20.29 -7.62
N GLU A 470 4.58 19.29 -8.45
CA GLU A 470 3.54 18.30 -8.15
C GLU A 470 3.97 17.39 -6.99
N THR A 471 2.99 16.83 -6.32
CA THR A 471 3.12 15.71 -5.38
C THR A 471 2.34 14.51 -5.92
N VAL A 472 2.51 13.34 -5.32
CA VAL A 472 1.67 12.17 -5.65
C VAL A 472 0.20 12.51 -5.42
N PHE A 473 -0.11 13.26 -4.38
CA PHE A 473 -1.46 13.75 -4.11
C PHE A 473 -2.03 14.56 -5.27
N THR A 474 -1.32 15.60 -5.73
CA THR A 474 -1.82 16.47 -6.80
C THR A 474 -1.91 15.74 -8.13
N LEU A 475 -0.96 14.85 -8.44
CA LEU A 475 -0.99 14.00 -9.63
C LEU A 475 -2.19 13.04 -9.59
N ASN A 476 -2.44 12.41 -8.44
CA ASN A 476 -3.57 11.50 -8.26
C ASN A 476 -4.91 12.23 -8.38
N LYS A 477 -5.03 13.42 -7.77
CA LYS A 477 -6.23 14.27 -7.89
C LYS A 477 -6.53 14.62 -9.34
N LYS A 478 -5.52 15.06 -10.10
CA LYS A 478 -5.64 15.36 -11.54
C LYS A 478 -6.03 14.10 -12.35
N ARG A 479 -5.45 12.95 -12.00
CA ARG A 479 -5.79 11.69 -12.64
C ARG A 479 -7.23 11.28 -12.32
N ALA A 480 -7.64 11.33 -11.07
CA ALA A 480 -9.00 11.02 -10.65
C ALA A 480 -10.03 11.87 -11.39
N ALA A 481 -9.79 13.19 -11.47
CA ALA A 481 -10.68 14.13 -12.21
C ALA A 481 -10.82 13.76 -13.70
N ARG A 482 -9.79 13.16 -14.31
CA ARG A 482 -9.80 12.76 -15.72
C ARG A 482 -10.46 11.42 -15.98
N ILE A 483 -10.31 10.44 -15.08
CA ILE A 483 -10.71 9.05 -15.36
C ILE A 483 -11.98 8.62 -14.62
N ILE A 484 -12.31 9.24 -13.49
CA ILE A 484 -13.50 8.89 -12.70
C ILE A 484 -14.69 9.70 -13.18
N PRO A 485 -15.85 9.09 -13.49
CA PRO A 485 -17.06 9.83 -13.87
C PRO A 485 -17.45 10.86 -12.80
N ALA A 486 -17.93 12.02 -13.21
CA ALA A 486 -18.37 13.05 -12.26
C ALA A 486 -19.53 12.57 -11.38
N SER A 487 -20.39 11.71 -11.91
CA SER A 487 -21.49 11.03 -11.21
C SER A 487 -21.64 9.63 -11.77
N HIS A 488 -22.16 8.72 -10.97
CA HIS A 488 -22.52 7.36 -11.44
C HIS A 488 -23.92 7.37 -12.04
N THR A 489 -24.15 6.45 -12.98
CA THR A 489 -25.51 6.17 -13.43
C THR A 489 -26.31 5.59 -12.28
N VAL A 490 -27.55 6.02 -12.11
CA VAL A 490 -28.44 5.47 -11.07
C VAL A 490 -28.57 3.95 -11.26
N MET A 491 -28.18 3.23 -10.23
CA MET A 491 -28.19 1.76 -10.23
C MET A 491 -29.47 1.21 -9.60
N THR A 492 -29.95 0.10 -10.13
CA THR A 492 -30.95 -0.72 -9.40
C THR A 492 -30.34 -1.29 -8.12
N GLY A 493 -31.17 -1.67 -7.15
CA GLY A 493 -30.69 -2.26 -5.90
C GLY A 493 -29.82 -3.50 -6.13
N GLY A 494 -30.15 -4.36 -7.11
CA GLY A 494 -29.34 -5.52 -7.47
C GLY A 494 -27.98 -5.15 -8.05
N GLN A 495 -27.92 -4.12 -8.90
CA GLN A 495 -26.65 -3.62 -9.46
C GLN A 495 -25.77 -3.01 -8.38
N LEU A 496 -26.33 -2.21 -7.49
CA LEU A 496 -25.61 -1.59 -6.39
C LEU A 496 -25.10 -2.66 -5.39
N ALA A 497 -25.92 -3.64 -5.04
CA ALA A 497 -25.53 -4.76 -4.20
C ALA A 497 -24.36 -5.56 -4.81
N ALA A 498 -24.40 -5.85 -6.11
CA ALA A 498 -23.32 -6.51 -6.82
C ALA A 498 -22.03 -5.65 -6.83
N ALA A 499 -22.15 -4.34 -7.03
CA ALA A 499 -21.04 -3.40 -6.99
C ALA A 499 -20.39 -3.34 -5.61
N ILE A 500 -21.19 -3.30 -4.54
CA ILE A 500 -20.72 -3.34 -3.14
C ILE A 500 -19.95 -4.65 -2.89
N ARG A 501 -20.54 -5.81 -3.17
CA ARG A 501 -19.87 -7.11 -2.95
C ARG A 501 -18.53 -7.19 -3.69
N LYS A 502 -18.51 -6.78 -4.94
CA LYS A 502 -17.29 -6.75 -5.75
C LYS A 502 -16.24 -5.76 -5.21
N GLY A 503 -16.68 -4.62 -4.66
CA GLY A 503 -15.80 -3.59 -4.13
C GLY A 503 -15.25 -3.91 -2.75
N THR A 504 -16.09 -4.45 -1.87
CA THR A 504 -15.76 -4.71 -0.47
C THR A 504 -15.24 -6.12 -0.22
N GLY A 505 -15.55 -7.08 -1.10
CA GLY A 505 -15.29 -8.49 -0.86
C GLY A 505 -16.21 -9.11 0.21
N ALA A 506 -17.37 -8.49 0.51
CA ALA A 506 -18.38 -9.08 1.40
C ALA A 506 -19.00 -10.32 0.76
N GLU A 507 -19.06 -11.42 1.52
CA GLU A 507 -19.45 -12.75 1.01
C GLU A 507 -20.81 -13.22 1.53
N ILE A 508 -21.17 -12.86 2.79
CA ILE A 508 -22.35 -13.39 3.46
C ILE A 508 -23.63 -12.85 2.83
N GLN A 509 -24.57 -13.77 2.55
CA GLN A 509 -25.90 -13.40 2.10
C GLN A 509 -26.87 -13.27 3.30
N PRO A 510 -27.85 -12.35 3.24
CA PRO A 510 -28.89 -12.26 4.26
C PRO A 510 -29.65 -13.59 4.42
N GLY A 511 -29.69 -14.10 5.66
CA GLY A 511 -30.34 -15.39 6.00
C GLY A 511 -29.44 -16.62 5.82
N GLU A 512 -28.17 -16.44 5.43
CA GLU A 512 -27.22 -17.54 5.25
C GLU A 512 -26.68 -18.05 6.60
N SER A 513 -26.45 -17.14 7.55
CA SER A 513 -25.97 -17.50 8.87
C SER A 513 -27.11 -18.10 9.72
N LYS A 514 -26.89 -19.34 10.18
CA LYS A 514 -27.86 -20.05 11.04
C LYS A 514 -27.30 -20.14 12.46
N PRO A 515 -27.75 -19.27 13.38
CA PRO A 515 -27.31 -19.33 14.77
C PRO A 515 -27.74 -20.66 15.40
N LYS A 516 -26.90 -21.22 16.28
CA LYS A 516 -27.28 -22.43 17.03
C LYS A 516 -28.49 -22.16 17.93
N ALA A 517 -29.34 -23.15 18.12
CA ALA A 517 -30.57 -23.04 18.89
C ALA A 517 -30.33 -22.50 20.32
N GLU A 518 -29.26 -22.96 20.98
CA GLU A 518 -28.86 -22.50 22.33
C GLU A 518 -28.57 -20.98 22.40
N MET A 519 -28.01 -20.41 21.32
CA MET A 519 -27.75 -18.97 21.23
C MET A 519 -29.02 -18.14 21.12
N LEU A 520 -30.05 -18.69 20.46
CA LEU A 520 -31.35 -18.02 20.32
C LEU A 520 -32.12 -17.91 21.65
N LEU A 521 -31.74 -18.72 22.66
CA LEU A 521 -32.29 -18.69 24.00
C LEU A 521 -31.50 -17.75 24.95
N ALA A 522 -30.44 -17.10 24.44
CA ALA A 522 -29.62 -16.18 25.23
C ALA A 522 -30.49 -15.05 25.84
N LYS A 523 -30.29 -14.79 27.12
CA LYS A 523 -30.91 -13.70 27.89
C LYS A 523 -29.97 -12.47 27.88
N THR A 524 -30.39 -11.40 28.53
CA THR A 524 -29.58 -10.20 28.75
C THR A 524 -28.18 -10.57 29.28
N GLY A 525 -27.15 -10.09 28.65
CA GLY A 525 -25.75 -10.32 29.01
C GLY A 525 -24.81 -10.43 27.80
N PRO A 526 -23.56 -10.86 28.05
CA PRO A 526 -22.57 -11.07 27.00
C PRO A 526 -23.04 -12.14 26.02
N LEU A 527 -22.74 -11.88 24.74
CA LEU A 527 -23.05 -12.78 23.64
C LEU A 527 -21.82 -12.96 22.76
N VAL A 528 -21.60 -14.19 22.31
CA VAL A 528 -20.57 -14.51 21.34
C VAL A 528 -21.24 -15.10 20.12
N LEU A 529 -21.09 -14.45 18.97
CA LEU A 529 -21.61 -14.96 17.69
C LEU A 529 -20.46 -15.60 16.91
N PRO A 530 -20.58 -16.85 16.46
CA PRO A 530 -19.58 -17.47 15.61
C PRO A 530 -19.43 -16.70 14.29
N SER A 531 -18.19 -16.50 13.87
CA SER A 531 -17.88 -15.96 12.56
C SER A 531 -17.03 -16.94 11.76
N ASP A 532 -16.58 -16.53 10.57
CA ASP A 532 -15.68 -17.34 9.76
C ASP A 532 -14.35 -17.54 10.48
N ALA A 533 -13.71 -18.68 10.22
CA ALA A 533 -12.35 -18.96 10.59
C ALA A 533 -12.00 -18.87 12.09
N GLY A 534 -12.99 -19.10 12.98
CA GLY A 534 -12.75 -19.14 14.43
C GLY A 534 -12.53 -17.78 15.09
N THR A 535 -12.92 -16.69 14.41
CA THR A 535 -12.98 -15.36 15.01
C THR A 535 -14.41 -15.11 15.49
N ASP A 536 -14.62 -15.19 16.79
CA ASP A 536 -15.94 -14.95 17.35
C ASP A 536 -16.22 -13.45 17.50
N LEU A 537 -17.44 -13.03 17.08
CA LEU A 537 -17.93 -11.67 17.31
C LEU A 537 -18.34 -11.50 18.79
N GLN A 538 -17.72 -10.55 19.45
CA GLN A 538 -18.10 -10.17 20.80
C GLN A 538 -19.30 -9.22 20.75
N GLY A 539 -20.32 -9.50 21.55
CA GLY A 539 -21.52 -8.68 21.65
C GLY A 539 -22.08 -8.59 23.06
N GLU A 540 -23.02 -7.69 23.23
CA GLU A 540 -23.85 -7.52 24.43
C GLU A 540 -25.30 -7.51 24.00
N LEU A 541 -26.13 -8.33 24.66
CA LEU A 541 -27.55 -8.46 24.37
C LEU A 541 -28.37 -7.91 25.55
N SER A 542 -29.40 -7.15 25.23
CA SER A 542 -30.47 -6.82 26.21
C SER A 542 -31.80 -7.30 25.66
N VAL A 543 -32.56 -8.00 26.48
CA VAL A 543 -33.90 -8.51 26.18
C VAL A 543 -34.89 -7.91 27.16
N PRO A 544 -35.97 -7.26 26.68
CA PRO A 544 -37.02 -6.73 27.57
C PRO A 544 -37.69 -7.82 28.40
N SER A 545 -38.15 -7.46 29.58
CA SER A 545 -39.02 -8.33 30.39
C SER A 545 -40.41 -8.36 29.78
N GLY A 546 -40.98 -9.55 29.58
CA GLY A 546 -42.33 -9.72 29.06
C GLY A 546 -42.42 -10.85 28.03
N THR A 547 -43.65 -11.15 27.62
CA THR A 547 -43.94 -12.15 26.59
C THR A 547 -44.32 -11.44 25.28
N GLY A 548 -43.84 -11.97 24.14
CA GLY A 548 -44.17 -11.44 22.81
C GLY A 548 -42.96 -11.03 22.02
N ARG A 549 -43.22 -10.47 20.82
CA ARG A 549 -42.17 -9.97 19.95
C ARG A 549 -41.94 -8.49 20.16
N HIS A 550 -40.66 -8.11 20.23
CA HIS A 550 -40.23 -6.75 20.44
C HIS A 550 -39.52 -6.21 19.16
N PRO A 551 -39.54 -4.90 18.93
CA PRO A 551 -38.62 -4.27 17.99
C PRO A 551 -37.18 -4.58 18.38
N ALA A 552 -36.27 -4.64 17.40
CA ALA A 552 -34.86 -4.87 17.68
C ALA A 552 -33.98 -3.72 17.14
N VAL A 553 -32.94 -3.42 17.90
CA VAL A 553 -31.91 -2.44 17.50
C VAL A 553 -30.53 -3.10 17.51
N LEU A 554 -29.87 -3.08 16.37
CA LEU A 554 -28.47 -3.45 16.22
C LEU A 554 -27.61 -2.19 16.42
N LEU A 555 -26.71 -2.22 17.38
CA LEU A 555 -25.74 -1.15 17.63
C LEU A 555 -24.36 -1.62 17.18
N LEU A 556 -23.79 -1.00 16.14
CA LEU A 556 -22.42 -1.26 15.72
C LEU A 556 -21.47 -0.30 16.45
N VAL A 557 -20.54 -0.85 17.21
CA VAL A 557 -19.62 -0.08 18.04
C VAL A 557 -18.15 -0.37 17.65
N PRO A 558 -17.27 0.64 17.65
CA PRO A 558 -15.86 0.45 17.29
C PRO A 558 -15.06 -0.28 18.38
N ASP A 559 -15.54 -0.27 19.62
CA ASP A 559 -14.95 -0.91 20.79
C ASP A 559 -16.05 -1.52 21.68
N SER A 560 -15.71 -2.53 22.46
CA SER A 560 -16.66 -3.16 23.39
C SER A 560 -17.28 -2.12 24.33
N ILE A 561 -18.61 -2.14 24.47
CA ILE A 561 -19.33 -1.27 25.42
C ILE A 561 -18.98 -1.57 26.88
N ARG A 562 -18.18 -2.61 27.14
CA ARG A 562 -17.64 -2.99 28.44
C ARG A 562 -16.22 -2.45 28.66
N ALA A 563 -15.58 -1.88 27.62
CA ALA A 563 -14.27 -1.28 27.77
C ALA A 563 -14.32 -0.02 28.66
N ASP A 564 -13.21 0.28 29.31
CA ASP A 564 -13.08 1.51 30.10
C ASP A 564 -12.53 2.66 29.27
N SER A 565 -13.29 3.06 28.26
CA SER A 565 -12.98 4.23 27.42
C SER A 565 -14.16 5.21 27.41
N THR A 566 -13.92 6.46 27.06
CA THR A 566 -14.98 7.46 26.91
C THR A 566 -15.99 7.04 25.85
N ILE A 567 -15.52 6.45 24.74
CA ILE A 567 -16.36 5.95 23.67
C ILE A 567 -17.21 4.78 24.13
N ALA A 568 -16.62 3.83 24.84
CA ALA A 568 -17.33 2.67 25.38
C ALA A 568 -18.40 3.09 26.37
N ARG A 569 -18.14 4.04 27.28
CA ARG A 569 -19.14 4.58 28.23
C ARG A 569 -20.29 5.26 27.51
N ALA A 570 -20.06 6.02 26.46
CA ALA A 570 -21.11 6.66 25.67
C ALA A 570 -21.94 5.64 24.90
N ASN A 571 -21.32 4.64 24.28
CA ASN A 571 -22.00 3.55 23.60
C ASN A 571 -22.83 2.71 24.59
N ARG A 572 -22.32 2.51 25.80
CA ARG A 572 -23.07 1.85 26.93
C ARG A 572 -24.31 2.64 27.30
N ALA A 573 -24.21 3.95 27.49
CA ALA A 573 -25.36 4.80 27.81
C ALA A 573 -26.43 4.77 26.70
N GLN A 574 -26.02 4.72 25.43
CA GLN A 574 -26.96 4.56 24.34
C GLN A 574 -27.60 3.18 24.32
N PHE A 575 -26.84 2.11 24.53
CA PHE A 575 -27.35 0.75 24.64
C PHE A 575 -28.42 0.66 25.75
N ASP A 576 -28.15 1.22 26.94
CA ASP A 576 -29.08 1.22 28.08
C ASP A 576 -30.34 2.03 27.75
N THR A 577 -30.23 3.18 27.07
CA THR A 577 -31.37 4.00 26.63
C THR A 577 -32.29 3.24 25.68
N LEU A 578 -31.72 2.56 24.70
CA LEU A 578 -32.46 1.77 23.70
C LEU A 578 -33.13 0.56 24.35
N ALA A 579 -32.46 -0.08 25.30
CA ALA A 579 -33.02 -1.18 26.07
C ALA A 579 -34.19 -0.73 26.98
N ALA A 580 -34.05 0.42 27.66
CA ALA A 580 -35.11 1.00 28.47
C ALA A 580 -36.37 1.39 27.66
N ALA A 581 -36.20 1.66 26.35
CA ALA A 581 -37.29 1.91 25.43
C ALA A 581 -38.06 0.63 25.00
N GLY A 582 -37.74 -0.54 25.56
CA GLY A 582 -38.43 -1.81 25.30
C GLY A 582 -37.99 -2.56 24.05
N ASN A 583 -36.81 -2.23 23.51
CA ASN A 583 -36.24 -2.95 22.38
C ASN A 583 -35.40 -4.16 22.81
N VAL A 584 -35.32 -5.19 21.99
CA VAL A 584 -34.20 -6.12 22.03
C VAL A 584 -33.01 -5.38 21.45
N VAL A 585 -31.95 -5.16 22.22
CA VAL A 585 -30.77 -4.44 21.79
C VAL A 585 -29.58 -5.40 21.70
N LEU A 586 -28.93 -5.44 20.54
CA LEU A 586 -27.68 -6.17 20.33
C LEU A 586 -26.58 -5.16 19.96
N ALA A 587 -25.60 -4.99 20.83
CA ALA A 587 -24.38 -4.28 20.50
C ALA A 587 -23.31 -5.28 20.07
N ILE A 588 -22.69 -5.06 18.93
CA ILE A 588 -21.55 -5.85 18.47
C ILE A 588 -20.37 -4.96 18.14
N THR A 589 -19.16 -5.49 18.34
CA THR A 589 -17.91 -4.92 17.82
C THR A 589 -17.49 -5.73 16.59
N PRO A 590 -17.75 -5.25 15.36
CA PRO A 590 -17.36 -5.97 14.15
C PRO A 590 -15.84 -6.13 14.05
N ARG A 591 -15.39 -7.22 13.45
CA ARG A 591 -13.95 -7.50 13.24
C ARG A 591 -13.25 -6.44 12.37
N PRO A 592 -11.99 -6.16 12.56
CA PRO A 592 -11.17 -6.50 13.71
C PRO A 592 -11.46 -5.59 14.90
N SER A 593 -11.29 -6.12 16.10
CA SER A 593 -11.31 -5.29 17.30
C SER A 593 -10.17 -4.29 17.29
N PRO A 594 -10.28 -3.14 18.02
CA PRO A 594 -9.20 -2.17 18.09
C PRO A 594 -7.89 -2.84 18.49
N PRO A 595 -6.81 -2.56 17.78
CA PRO A 595 -5.51 -3.15 18.07
C PRO A 595 -4.76 -2.35 19.13
N GLY A 596 -3.69 -2.95 19.62
CA GLY A 596 -2.60 -2.19 20.19
C GLY A 596 -1.78 -1.44 19.12
N THR A 597 -0.75 -0.75 19.58
CA THR A 597 0.07 0.15 18.79
C THR A 597 1.12 -0.55 17.92
N ASP A 598 1.29 -1.87 18.01
CA ASP A 598 2.40 -2.62 17.41
C ASP A 598 2.41 -2.64 15.89
N ASP A 599 1.26 -2.43 15.25
CA ASP A 599 1.12 -2.52 13.79
C ASP A 599 1.15 -1.16 13.09
N MET A 600 1.49 -0.08 13.80
CA MET A 600 1.46 1.25 13.21
C MET A 600 2.73 1.56 12.42
N LYS A 601 2.62 1.72 11.12
CA LYS A 601 3.71 2.25 10.28
C LYS A 601 3.91 3.75 10.50
N SER A 602 2.84 4.47 10.79
CA SER A 602 2.80 5.90 11.08
C SER A 602 1.58 6.22 11.95
N PRO A 603 1.66 7.21 12.86
CA PRO A 603 0.51 7.66 13.64
C PRO A 603 -0.69 8.11 12.79
N ILE A 604 -0.43 8.68 11.61
CA ILE A 604 -1.48 9.16 10.70
C ILE A 604 -2.21 8.02 9.99
N LEU A 605 -1.50 6.94 9.65
CA LEU A 605 -2.10 5.75 9.05
C LEU A 605 -3.00 4.99 10.02
N GLY A 606 -2.76 5.14 11.30
CA GLY A 606 -3.51 4.41 12.33
C GLY A 606 -3.21 2.91 12.37
N PRO A 607 -3.91 2.20 13.24
CA PRO A 607 -3.57 0.83 13.62
C PRO A 607 -4.08 -0.24 12.63
N PHE A 608 -4.90 0.12 11.66
CA PHE A 608 -5.50 -0.85 10.74
C PHE A 608 -4.81 -0.93 9.38
N TYR A 609 -3.79 -0.11 9.13
CA TYR A 609 -3.14 -0.01 7.81
C TYR A 609 -2.58 -1.35 7.31
N LEU A 610 -1.75 -2.04 8.11
CA LEU A 610 -1.18 -3.31 7.69
C LEU A 610 -2.23 -4.41 7.53
N LEU A 611 -3.28 -4.38 8.34
CA LEU A 611 -4.36 -5.34 8.23
C LEU A 611 -5.23 -5.08 7.01
N SER A 612 -5.47 -3.80 6.64
CA SER A 612 -6.16 -3.47 5.39
C SER A 612 -5.38 -3.94 4.17
N LEU A 613 -4.06 -3.70 4.12
CA LEU A 613 -3.22 -4.20 3.04
C LEU A 613 -3.27 -5.73 2.92
N ARG A 614 -3.24 -6.45 4.07
CA ARG A 614 -3.35 -7.91 4.09
C ARG A 614 -4.68 -8.40 3.51
N ALA A 615 -5.77 -7.75 3.88
CA ALA A 615 -7.09 -8.07 3.35
C ALA A 615 -7.20 -7.73 1.85
N ASP A 616 -6.70 -6.57 1.43
CA ASP A 616 -6.73 -6.12 0.04
C ASP A 616 -5.93 -7.04 -0.91
N LEU A 617 -4.81 -7.61 -0.46
CA LEU A 617 -4.02 -8.57 -1.23
C LEU A 617 -4.86 -9.80 -1.66
N VAL A 618 -5.83 -10.22 -0.85
CA VAL A 618 -6.71 -11.38 -1.11
C VAL A 618 -8.11 -10.98 -1.55
N ASN A 619 -8.30 -9.75 -2.03
CA ASN A 619 -9.58 -9.21 -2.49
C ASN A 619 -10.66 -9.17 -1.40
N ARG A 620 -10.27 -8.94 -0.17
CA ARG A 620 -11.15 -8.63 0.97
C ARG A 620 -10.89 -7.18 1.40
N SER A 621 -11.79 -6.59 2.15
CA SER A 621 -11.56 -5.31 2.80
C SER A 621 -12.06 -5.33 4.23
N LEU A 622 -11.58 -4.41 5.07
CA LEU A 622 -12.09 -4.30 6.45
C LEU A 622 -13.58 -3.95 6.46
N ILE A 623 -14.03 -3.11 5.54
CA ILE A 623 -15.47 -2.81 5.36
C ILE A 623 -16.24 -4.09 5.03
N GLY A 624 -15.76 -4.89 4.09
CA GLY A 624 -16.43 -6.14 3.68
C GLY A 624 -16.55 -7.15 4.81
N LEU A 625 -15.48 -7.35 5.58
CA LEU A 625 -15.48 -8.22 6.75
C LEU A 625 -16.48 -7.76 7.82
N ARG A 626 -16.56 -6.45 8.06
CA ARG A 626 -17.50 -5.84 9.01
C ARG A 626 -18.95 -5.87 8.52
N VAL A 627 -19.15 -5.78 7.21
CA VAL A 627 -20.47 -5.97 6.57
C VAL A 627 -20.95 -7.39 6.77
N ASP A 628 -20.10 -8.38 6.56
CA ASP A 628 -20.40 -9.79 6.81
C ASP A 628 -20.82 -10.01 8.27
N ASP A 629 -20.11 -9.42 9.22
CA ASP A 629 -20.43 -9.48 10.65
C ASP A 629 -21.78 -8.82 10.98
N THR A 630 -22.06 -7.69 10.32
CA THR A 630 -23.34 -6.98 10.47
C THR A 630 -24.51 -7.83 9.97
N ILE A 631 -24.37 -8.48 8.82
CA ILE A 631 -25.41 -9.38 8.27
C ILE A 631 -25.62 -10.58 9.19
N ARG A 632 -24.57 -11.17 9.76
CA ARG A 632 -24.69 -12.24 10.77
C ARG A 632 -25.46 -11.80 12.01
N ALA A 633 -25.21 -10.60 12.51
CA ALA A 633 -25.93 -10.05 13.63
C ALA A 633 -27.42 -9.82 13.31
N VAL A 634 -27.74 -9.39 12.09
CA VAL A 634 -29.14 -9.29 11.60
C VAL A 634 -29.77 -10.68 11.49
N ASP A 635 -29.04 -11.68 10.97
CA ASP A 635 -29.51 -13.08 10.92
C ASP A 635 -29.85 -13.60 12.32
N TYR A 636 -28.99 -13.32 13.31
CA TYR A 636 -29.23 -13.69 14.70
C TYR A 636 -30.50 -13.03 15.24
N LEU A 637 -30.63 -11.71 15.10
CA LEU A 637 -31.84 -10.99 15.59
C LEU A 637 -33.12 -11.49 14.91
N ALA A 638 -33.10 -11.67 13.59
CA ALA A 638 -34.25 -12.11 12.81
C ALA A 638 -34.68 -13.56 13.13
N SER A 639 -33.78 -14.39 13.65
CA SER A 639 -34.03 -15.79 14.01
C SER A 639 -34.58 -15.96 15.42
N ARG A 640 -34.58 -14.92 16.26
CA ARG A 640 -35.07 -14.97 17.64
C ARG A 640 -36.59 -14.95 17.68
N ALA A 641 -37.18 -15.76 18.57
CA ALA A 641 -38.63 -15.84 18.76
C ALA A 641 -39.23 -14.57 19.39
N ASP A 642 -38.42 -13.84 20.18
CA ASP A 642 -38.80 -12.61 20.89
C ASP A 642 -38.55 -11.32 20.09
N VAL A 643 -38.07 -11.42 18.83
CA VAL A 643 -37.88 -10.30 17.93
C VAL A 643 -38.95 -10.24 16.86
N ASP A 644 -39.46 -9.04 16.56
CA ASP A 644 -40.26 -8.77 15.38
C ASP A 644 -39.31 -8.52 14.17
N PRO A 645 -39.15 -9.48 13.24
CA PRO A 645 -38.23 -9.35 12.12
C PRO A 645 -38.61 -8.22 11.13
N GLY A 646 -39.84 -7.71 11.21
CA GLY A 646 -40.31 -6.56 10.47
C GLY A 646 -39.89 -5.21 11.08
N LYS A 647 -39.29 -5.20 12.29
CA LYS A 647 -38.91 -4.00 13.03
C LYS A 647 -37.47 -4.04 13.51
N ILE A 648 -36.56 -4.51 12.67
CA ILE A 648 -35.12 -4.47 12.95
C ILE A 648 -34.56 -3.15 12.42
N THR A 649 -33.92 -2.39 13.30
CA THR A 649 -33.24 -1.13 13.00
C THR A 649 -31.79 -1.19 13.43
N ALA A 650 -30.94 -0.26 12.95
CA ALA A 650 -29.56 -0.24 13.39
C ALA A 650 -29.02 1.19 13.53
N VAL A 651 -28.03 1.33 14.39
CA VAL A 651 -27.38 2.62 14.69
C VAL A 651 -25.87 2.44 14.69
N ALA A 652 -25.15 3.39 14.10
CA ALA A 652 -23.69 3.40 14.08
C ALA A 652 -23.13 4.81 13.87
N SER A 653 -21.85 5.01 14.20
CA SER A 653 -21.14 6.26 13.95
C SER A 653 -19.78 6.01 13.28
N GLY A 654 -19.23 7.04 12.63
CA GLY A 654 -17.90 7.04 12.05
C GLY A 654 -17.68 5.90 11.05
N HIS A 655 -16.56 5.19 11.17
CA HIS A 655 -16.24 4.03 10.34
C HIS A 655 -17.33 2.94 10.39
N MET A 656 -17.94 2.71 11.56
CA MET A 656 -19.04 1.75 11.68
C MET A 656 -20.31 2.23 10.99
N GLY A 657 -20.54 3.53 10.91
CA GLY A 657 -21.63 4.12 10.12
C GLY A 657 -21.45 3.85 8.62
N LEU A 658 -20.22 3.94 8.11
CA LEU A 658 -19.91 3.58 6.72
C LEU A 658 -20.17 2.09 6.45
N VAL A 659 -19.79 1.21 7.38
CA VAL A 659 -20.13 -0.23 7.31
C VAL A 659 -21.64 -0.45 7.27
N LEU A 660 -22.38 0.27 8.13
CA LEU A 660 -23.84 0.15 8.22
C LEU A 660 -24.55 0.60 6.95
N LEU A 661 -24.05 1.66 6.29
CA LEU A 661 -24.57 2.08 4.97
C LEU A 661 -24.49 0.95 3.94
N HIS A 662 -23.33 0.29 3.84
CA HIS A 662 -23.13 -0.83 2.93
C HIS A 662 -24.01 -2.04 3.28
N ALA A 663 -24.04 -2.42 4.56
CA ALA A 663 -24.85 -3.54 5.04
C ALA A 663 -26.36 -3.33 4.79
N ALA A 664 -26.86 -2.11 4.98
CA ALA A 664 -28.27 -1.78 4.78
C ALA A 664 -28.71 -1.82 3.30
N VAL A 665 -27.78 -1.56 2.37
CA VAL A 665 -28.06 -1.80 0.94
C VAL A 665 -28.17 -3.29 0.65
N LEU A 666 -27.31 -4.11 1.27
CA LEU A 666 -27.29 -5.56 1.04
C LEU A 666 -28.41 -6.31 1.77
N ASP A 667 -28.88 -5.77 2.91
CA ASP A 667 -29.88 -6.42 3.76
C ASP A 667 -31.13 -5.55 3.97
N SER A 668 -32.23 -5.89 3.30
CA SER A 668 -33.49 -5.16 3.38
C SER A 668 -34.26 -5.39 4.70
N ARG A 669 -33.81 -6.30 5.55
CA ARG A 669 -34.39 -6.52 6.90
C ARG A 669 -34.04 -5.40 7.84
N LEU A 670 -32.96 -4.65 7.63
CA LEU A 670 -32.67 -3.38 8.26
C LEU A 670 -33.67 -2.32 7.76
N LYS A 671 -34.79 -2.15 8.46
CA LYS A 671 -35.93 -1.32 8.01
C LYS A 671 -35.61 0.18 8.10
N HIS A 672 -34.84 0.56 9.08
CA HIS A 672 -34.33 1.91 9.25
C HIS A 672 -32.95 1.89 9.87
N ILE A 673 -32.06 2.77 9.41
CA ILE A 673 -30.73 2.94 10.00
C ILE A 673 -30.50 4.39 10.36
N THR A 674 -29.73 4.60 11.40
CA THR A 674 -29.26 5.93 11.82
C THR A 674 -27.73 5.93 11.81
N VAL A 675 -27.15 6.89 11.09
CA VAL A 675 -25.69 7.06 11.04
C VAL A 675 -25.28 8.47 11.46
N ASP A 676 -24.17 8.58 12.16
CA ASP A 676 -23.63 9.81 12.70
C ASP A 676 -22.14 9.95 12.34
N HIS A 677 -21.66 11.15 12.02
CA HIS A 677 -20.26 11.45 11.69
C HIS A 677 -19.67 10.50 10.64
N VAL A 678 -20.39 10.26 9.56
CA VAL A 678 -19.95 9.37 8.46
C VAL A 678 -19.38 10.16 7.31
N LEU A 679 -18.32 9.63 6.69
CA LEU A 679 -17.75 10.15 5.46
C LEU A 679 -18.85 10.42 4.42
N THR A 680 -18.84 11.58 3.82
CA THR A 680 -19.89 11.99 2.87
C THR A 680 -19.67 11.50 1.46
N SER A 681 -18.42 11.25 1.08
CA SER A 681 -18.03 10.78 -0.25
C SER A 681 -16.60 10.24 -0.20
N TYR A 682 -16.33 9.17 -0.93
CA TYR A 682 -14.96 8.71 -1.18
C TYR A 682 -14.13 9.73 -1.95
N ARG A 683 -14.77 10.61 -2.74
CA ARG A 683 -14.07 11.70 -3.44
C ARG A 683 -13.44 12.69 -2.48
N SER A 684 -14.02 12.90 -1.30
CA SER A 684 -13.44 13.80 -0.31
C SER A 684 -12.05 13.34 0.16
N LEU A 685 -11.80 12.01 0.17
CA LEU A 685 -10.46 11.46 0.44
C LEU A 685 -9.45 11.78 -0.69
N ILE A 686 -9.92 11.91 -1.95
CA ILE A 686 -9.06 12.36 -3.06
C ILE A 686 -8.71 13.84 -2.91
N ASP A 687 -9.58 14.62 -2.29
CA ASP A 687 -9.40 16.06 -2.12
C ASP A 687 -8.59 16.44 -0.87
N ALA A 688 -8.45 15.54 0.08
CA ALA A 688 -7.68 15.72 1.31
C ALA A 688 -6.20 15.41 1.08
N PRO A 689 -5.26 16.35 1.31
CA PRO A 689 -3.83 16.09 1.15
C PRO A 689 -3.30 14.99 2.06
N LEU A 690 -3.83 14.90 3.28
CA LEU A 690 -3.38 13.97 4.32
C LEU A 690 -4.60 13.46 5.11
N PRO A 691 -5.29 12.40 4.63
CA PRO A 691 -6.46 11.86 5.30
C PRO A 691 -6.04 10.96 6.48
N ILE A 692 -6.14 11.48 7.70
CA ILE A 692 -5.75 10.78 8.93
C ILE A 692 -6.71 9.63 9.22
N GLY A 693 -6.20 8.41 9.50
CA GLY A 693 -7.00 7.24 9.87
C GLY A 693 -7.81 6.63 8.72
N ALA A 694 -7.52 7.01 7.47
CA ALA A 694 -8.28 6.58 6.30
C ALA A 694 -8.16 5.09 5.89
N PRO A 695 -7.14 4.29 6.26
CA PRO A 695 -7.00 2.91 5.78
C PRO A 695 -8.23 2.02 6.01
N GLU A 696 -9.02 2.28 7.05
CA GLU A 696 -10.23 1.51 7.33
C GLU A 696 -11.36 1.74 6.32
N ASP A 697 -11.39 2.93 5.70
CA ASP A 697 -12.45 3.37 4.81
C ASP A 697 -12.08 3.25 3.33
N VAL A 698 -10.80 3.04 3.01
CA VAL A 698 -10.33 2.93 1.62
C VAL A 698 -10.76 1.61 1.01
N LEU A 699 -11.42 1.68 -0.14
CA LEU A 699 -11.82 0.51 -0.94
C LEU A 699 -11.17 0.58 -2.33
N PRO A 700 -10.39 -0.42 -2.74
CA PRO A 700 -9.73 -0.42 -4.04
C PRO A 700 -10.70 -0.32 -5.22
N GLY A 701 -10.60 0.78 -5.97
CA GLY A 701 -11.39 1.05 -7.17
C GLY A 701 -12.86 1.33 -6.91
N VAL A 702 -13.22 1.79 -5.71
CA VAL A 702 -14.62 2.08 -5.35
C VAL A 702 -15.23 3.13 -6.25
N LEU A 703 -14.48 4.21 -6.56
CA LEU A 703 -14.97 5.32 -7.37
C LEU A 703 -15.27 4.97 -8.83
N TRP A 704 -14.85 3.80 -9.31
CA TRP A 704 -15.31 3.23 -10.59
C TRP A 704 -16.67 2.54 -10.52
N ARG A 705 -17.15 2.25 -9.31
CA ARG A 705 -18.34 1.44 -9.08
C ARG A 705 -19.49 2.26 -8.52
N TYR A 706 -19.23 2.97 -7.42
CA TYR A 706 -20.18 3.81 -6.71
C TYR A 706 -19.43 4.77 -5.78
N ASP A 707 -20.17 5.74 -5.23
CA ASP A 707 -19.72 6.57 -4.13
C ASP A 707 -20.76 6.56 -3.01
N ILE A 708 -20.44 7.09 -1.84
CA ILE A 708 -21.35 7.13 -0.68
C ILE A 708 -22.70 7.81 -1.00
N PRO A 709 -22.77 8.91 -1.77
CA PRO A 709 -24.04 9.46 -2.21
C PRO A 709 -24.97 8.48 -2.92
N ASP A 710 -24.42 7.49 -3.64
CA ASP A 710 -25.24 6.47 -4.30
C ASP A 710 -25.92 5.55 -3.28
N LEU A 711 -25.22 5.18 -2.19
CA LEU A 711 -25.78 4.41 -1.08
C LEU A 711 -26.89 5.21 -0.37
N VAL A 712 -26.63 6.48 -0.08
CA VAL A 712 -27.58 7.41 0.56
C VAL A 712 -28.84 7.57 -0.29
N HIS A 713 -28.68 7.79 -1.59
CA HIS A 713 -29.79 7.91 -2.52
C HIS A 713 -30.66 6.63 -2.54
N PHE A 714 -30.03 5.45 -2.64
CA PHE A 714 -30.74 4.17 -2.65
C PHE A 714 -31.51 3.91 -1.35
N LEU A 715 -30.91 4.24 -0.20
CA LEU A 715 -31.52 4.02 1.12
C LEU A 715 -32.73 4.95 1.35
N GLY A 716 -32.66 6.17 0.84
CA GLY A 716 -33.78 7.13 0.90
C GLY A 716 -34.32 7.31 2.31
N THR A 717 -35.61 7.09 2.51
CA THR A 717 -36.30 7.24 3.81
C THR A 717 -35.91 6.17 4.85
N ARG A 718 -35.18 5.13 4.46
CA ARG A 718 -34.63 4.15 5.41
C ARG A 718 -33.43 4.69 6.18
N LEU A 719 -32.92 5.86 5.84
CA LEU A 719 -31.72 6.46 6.41
C LEU A 719 -32.00 7.77 7.15
N THR A 720 -31.59 7.85 8.40
CA THR A 720 -31.40 9.12 9.12
C THR A 720 -29.91 9.41 9.29
N ARG A 721 -29.47 10.59 8.88
CA ARG A 721 -28.12 11.12 9.08
C ARG A 721 -28.16 12.23 10.12
N ILE A 722 -27.37 12.10 11.19
CA ILE A 722 -27.35 13.12 12.25
C ILE A 722 -26.35 14.21 11.92
N TYR A 723 -25.06 13.86 11.84
CA TYR A 723 -23.99 14.79 11.51
C TYR A 723 -23.10 14.14 10.44
N PRO A 724 -23.18 14.56 9.17
CA PRO A 724 -22.21 14.13 8.16
C PRO A 724 -20.84 14.77 8.46
N LEU A 725 -19.77 14.00 8.36
CA LEU A 725 -18.41 14.55 8.36
C LEU A 725 -18.25 15.48 7.16
N GLN A 726 -17.99 16.75 7.45
CA GLN A 726 -17.59 17.72 6.44
C GLN A 726 -16.07 17.86 6.52
N GLY A 727 -15.40 17.30 5.53
CA GLY A 727 -13.94 17.26 5.50
C GLY A 727 -13.37 15.92 5.97
N THR A 728 -12.09 15.77 5.74
CA THR A 728 -11.37 14.50 5.95
C THR A 728 -10.11 14.68 6.79
N ASP A 729 -9.99 15.85 7.46
CA ASP A 729 -8.76 16.23 8.14
C ASP A 729 -8.41 15.28 9.30
N ASP A 730 -9.42 14.69 9.93
CA ASP A 730 -9.20 13.69 10.97
C ASP A 730 -10.37 12.68 11.05
N LEU A 731 -10.26 11.58 10.31
CA LEU A 731 -11.22 10.48 10.38
C LEU A 731 -11.12 9.69 11.69
N SER A 732 -10.00 9.81 12.44
CA SER A 732 -9.87 9.16 13.75
C SER A 732 -10.82 9.75 14.79
N GLN A 733 -11.28 11.00 14.61
CA GLN A 733 -12.34 11.61 15.44
C GLN A 733 -13.74 11.08 15.11
N SER A 734 -13.89 10.28 14.08
CA SER A 734 -15.17 9.63 13.74
C SER A 734 -15.64 8.61 14.78
N SER A 735 -14.84 8.34 15.80
CA SER A 735 -15.21 7.59 17.03
C SER A 735 -15.94 8.45 18.07
N THR A 736 -16.38 9.66 17.72
CA THR A 736 -17.16 10.53 18.65
C THR A 736 -18.41 9.79 19.14
N PRO A 737 -18.72 9.83 20.45
CA PRO A 737 -19.90 9.19 20.99
C PRO A 737 -21.17 9.70 20.31
N LEU A 738 -22.07 8.78 19.96
CA LEU A 738 -23.40 9.15 19.45
C LEU A 738 -24.07 10.08 20.48
N LYS A 739 -24.42 11.30 20.07
CA LYS A 739 -25.22 12.17 20.91
C LYS A 739 -26.59 11.49 21.12
N THR A 740 -27.01 11.41 22.36
CA THR A 740 -28.26 10.78 22.77
C THR A 740 -29.41 11.18 21.87
N LEU A 741 -30.00 10.23 21.16
CA LEU A 741 -31.27 10.43 20.46
C LEU A 741 -32.34 10.62 21.54
N ALA A 742 -32.67 11.88 21.87
CA ALA A 742 -33.76 12.21 22.73
C ALA A 742 -35.04 12.20 21.89
N GLY A 743 -35.86 11.18 22.09
CA GLY A 743 -37.26 11.14 21.72
C GLY A 743 -37.65 10.16 20.61
N PRO A 744 -38.84 9.58 20.72
CA PRO A 744 -39.38 8.75 19.67
C PRO A 744 -39.68 9.61 18.46
N ALA A 745 -39.25 9.14 17.27
CA ALA A 745 -39.74 9.69 16.03
C ALA A 745 -41.28 9.61 15.98
N LYS A 746 -41.95 10.74 15.92
CA LYS A 746 -43.38 10.84 15.67
C LYS A 746 -43.73 10.36 14.27
#